data_42f72aa51edfea5ddfb0227a95a01d81
#
_entry.id   42f72aa51edfea5ddfb0227a95a01d81
#
_cell.length_a   1.000
_cell.length_b   1.000
_cell.length_c   1.000
_cell.angle_alpha   90.00
_cell.angle_beta   90.00
_cell.angle_gamma   90.00
#
_symmetry.space_group_name_H-M   'P 1'
#
loop_
_entity.id
_entity.type
_entity.pdbx_description
1 polymer ?
#
loop_
_entity_poly.entity_id
_entity_poly.type
_entity_poly.pdbx_seq_one_letter_code
_entity_poly.pdbx_strand_id
1 'polypeptide(L)'
;MINDLRKTEELAEYIDKQDNAGVSPETTMRRMKDSKFNNNFLLTGFVRPTEKGFFIYEKNTENFEVKEEQRALFSKLMKNGNSIFMVKLPNDSKYLSDELKNVSLFLYSSPCYYANGLLKGVVFTVCSADWYRETFSLPVFEKDVNVFFILDKNNVMVPTSVERKYGSFPKIKEMLIREDVRNKEVFDKLSANIGEHQNGKFTLMFGKSKLYCIYQPLKDTQYFIGLTIRKEATTHGILNLLRTGQEVLFIIGILSIVLLILLILSNHSEKQNLRRLAFHDVITGHQNFSSFTQSFREVLIKGKYTNYALIHFDVDKFKVFNEHYGYKVGNQLLEYVSNTVKHFLHDNEIYSRLNGDYFVILMHYQTEDELLLRLKEMKSEIEDYKNKSDYRYDIIVRMGICRIDVESIAAIIGEKPQSTNIVSHVNQFIDKASLARQSIKNMPHQTFYSFYQDRMIERILREKEIESEMHEALNHGDFVFYLQPKYSLKTRTIAGAEALVRWIHPGKGLIPPDSFIPLFERNGFVTEIDFYMLEQVCQKMRTWLDKNYNVVPISINLSRQHLQKEETLSKISEVVNKYGIPVNLLEFELTESAMFEKMVFLADFGQKLRKSGFSISIDDFGSGYSSLNMLKDVEVDVLKLDKAFFENENQERGNQVISKFIELSKSLHMKVVSEGVETQEQVDFLTEVGCDMVQGYYFARPMPADEFEEKYLKN
;
A
#
# COMPACT_ATOMS: atom_id res chain seq x y z
N MET A 1 -0.22 37.34 -17.17
CA MET A 1 -1.11 37.88 -16.11
C MET A 1 -2.16 36.87 -15.68
N ILE A 2 -3.10 36.42 -16.53
CA ILE A 2 -4.16 35.47 -16.15
C ILE A 2 -3.56 34.13 -15.67
N ASN A 3 -2.58 33.58 -16.36
CA ASN A 3 -1.90 32.36 -15.92
C ASN A 3 -1.14 32.54 -14.60
N ASP A 4 -0.63 33.72 -14.32
CA ASP A 4 0.11 33.99 -13.08
C ASP A 4 -0.85 34.14 -11.90
N LEU A 5 -2.04 34.74 -12.14
CA LEU A 5 -3.11 34.78 -11.17
C LEU A 5 -3.59 33.32 -10.85
N ARG A 6 -3.83 32.51 -11.89
CA ARG A 6 -4.25 31.11 -11.71
C ARG A 6 -3.24 30.27 -10.93
N LYS A 7 -1.94 30.45 -11.17
CA LYS A 7 -0.91 29.81 -10.35
C LYS A 7 -0.95 30.25 -8.89
N THR A 8 -1.30 31.52 -8.64
CA THR A 8 -1.47 32.02 -7.27
C THR A 8 -2.71 31.41 -6.60
N GLU A 9 -3.79 31.21 -7.34
CA GLU A 9 -4.99 30.49 -6.90
C GLU A 9 -4.69 29.02 -6.56
N GLU A 10 -4.01 28.30 -7.47
CA GLU A 10 -3.58 26.92 -7.27
C GLU A 10 -2.69 26.77 -6.01
N LEU A 11 -1.86 27.78 -5.76
CA LEU A 11 -1.03 27.83 -4.56
C LEU A 11 -1.85 28.05 -3.29
N ALA A 12 -2.88 28.89 -3.35
CA ALA A 12 -3.78 29.12 -2.23
C ALA A 12 -4.58 27.86 -1.89
N GLU A 13 -5.13 27.17 -2.89
CA GLU A 13 -5.82 25.88 -2.73
C GLU A 13 -4.90 24.81 -2.13
N TYR A 14 -3.64 24.75 -2.57
CA TYR A 14 -2.65 23.83 -2.01
C TYR A 14 -2.38 24.09 -0.53
N ILE A 15 -2.23 25.37 -0.14
CA ILE A 15 -2.02 25.76 1.25
C ILE A 15 -3.24 25.37 2.10
N ASP A 16 -4.45 25.64 1.61
CA ASP A 16 -5.68 25.28 2.31
C ASP A 16 -5.82 23.76 2.51
N LYS A 17 -5.46 22.97 1.51
CA LYS A 17 -5.45 21.50 1.59
C LYS A 17 -4.46 20.97 2.62
N GLN A 18 -3.27 21.56 2.71
CA GLN A 18 -2.25 21.16 3.68
C GLN A 18 -2.63 21.55 5.11
N ASP A 19 -3.24 22.69 5.30
CA ASP A 19 -3.70 23.15 6.60
C ASP A 19 -4.88 22.29 7.12
N ASN A 20 -5.81 21.89 6.25
CA ASN A 20 -6.84 20.93 6.58
C ASN A 20 -6.30 19.52 6.96
N ALA A 21 -5.07 19.21 6.54
CA ALA A 21 -4.32 18.02 6.96
C ALA A 21 -3.47 18.23 8.23
N GLY A 22 -3.64 19.38 8.91
CA GLY A 22 -2.94 19.72 10.15
C GLY A 22 -1.55 20.32 9.99
N VAL A 23 -1.20 20.75 8.78
CA VAL A 23 0.09 21.43 8.50
C VAL A 23 -0.18 22.91 8.34
N SER A 24 0.36 23.75 9.22
CA SER A 24 0.10 25.21 9.17
C SER A 24 0.55 25.83 7.85
N PRO A 25 -0.11 26.93 7.39
CA PRO A 25 0.28 27.66 6.17
C PRO A 25 1.76 28.09 6.18
N GLU A 26 2.27 28.49 7.33
CA GLU A 26 3.66 28.88 7.54
C GLU A 26 4.63 27.72 7.30
N THR A 27 4.29 26.55 7.82
CA THR A 27 5.07 25.33 7.63
C THR A 27 5.04 24.88 6.17
N THR A 28 3.88 25.01 5.53
CA THR A 28 3.69 24.70 4.11
C THR A 28 4.56 25.62 3.25
N MET A 29 4.56 26.94 3.50
CA MET A 29 5.40 27.89 2.79
C MET A 29 6.89 27.59 2.94
N ARG A 30 7.36 27.20 4.12
CA ARG A 30 8.77 26.80 4.36
C ARG A 30 9.17 25.53 3.60
N ARG A 31 8.26 24.56 3.48
CA ARG A 31 8.51 23.29 2.77
C ARG A 31 8.53 23.44 1.25
N MET A 32 7.97 24.51 0.73
CA MET A 32 7.88 24.76 -0.72
C MET A 32 9.19 25.27 -1.36
N LYS A 33 10.33 25.26 -0.66
CA LYS A 33 11.62 25.71 -1.19
C LYS A 33 11.99 25.13 -2.56
N ASP A 34 11.54 23.90 -2.85
CA ASP A 34 11.92 23.14 -4.06
C ASP A 34 10.74 22.78 -4.98
N SER A 35 9.59 23.45 -4.86
CA SER A 35 8.39 23.06 -5.61
C SER A 35 8.29 23.72 -6.99
N LYS A 36 7.61 23.02 -7.93
CA LYS A 36 7.35 23.40 -9.34
C LYS A 36 6.66 24.76 -9.55
N PHE A 37 6.19 25.43 -8.50
CA PHE A 37 5.48 26.72 -8.57
C PHE A 37 6.41 27.93 -8.79
N ASN A 38 7.69 27.74 -9.01
CA ASN A 38 8.72 28.75 -8.75
C ASN A 38 9.30 29.51 -9.95
N ASN A 39 8.89 29.27 -11.19
CA ASN A 39 9.75 29.71 -12.31
C ASN A 39 9.59 31.18 -12.79
N ASN A 40 8.57 31.92 -12.35
CA ASN A 40 8.33 33.28 -12.85
C ASN A 40 8.07 34.33 -11.77
N PHE A 41 8.01 33.95 -10.50
CA PHE A 41 7.70 34.88 -9.43
C PHE A 41 8.97 35.34 -8.69
N LEU A 42 9.13 36.66 -8.55
CA LEU A 42 10.21 37.27 -7.78
C LEU A 42 10.05 37.03 -6.29
N LEU A 43 8.79 37.02 -5.84
CA LEU A 43 8.41 36.85 -4.46
C LEU A 43 7.13 36.05 -4.37
N THR A 44 7.04 35.16 -3.39
CA THR A 44 5.82 34.42 -3.04
C THR A 44 5.67 34.43 -1.52
N GLY A 45 4.53 34.85 -1.01
CA GLY A 45 4.29 34.94 0.41
C GLY A 45 2.84 34.69 0.79
N PHE A 46 2.62 34.51 2.08
CA PHE A 46 1.32 34.39 2.71
C PHE A 46 1.18 35.45 3.79
N VAL A 47 0.14 36.25 3.73
CA VAL A 47 -0.15 37.31 4.70
C VAL A 47 -1.42 36.97 5.46
N ARG A 48 -1.38 37.08 6.78
CA ARG A 48 -2.56 36.97 7.62
C ARG A 48 -2.74 38.16 8.55
N PRO A 49 -3.99 38.49 8.94
CA PRO A 49 -4.24 39.51 9.96
C PRO A 49 -3.83 39.00 11.34
N THR A 50 -3.33 39.90 12.16
CA THR A 50 -3.04 39.66 13.60
C THR A 50 -3.66 40.80 14.40
N GLU A 51 -3.72 40.68 15.75
CA GLU A 51 -4.22 41.72 16.64
C GLU A 51 -3.38 43.04 16.52
N LYS A 52 -2.13 42.96 16.12
CA LYS A 52 -1.20 44.10 15.94
C LYS A 52 -1.08 44.61 14.51
N GLY A 53 -1.73 43.94 13.53
CA GLY A 53 -1.65 44.31 12.10
C GLY A 53 -1.61 43.10 11.20
N PHE A 54 -0.62 43.06 10.29
CA PHE A 54 -0.47 41.97 9.32
C PHE A 54 0.87 41.27 9.53
N PHE A 55 0.89 39.98 9.42
CA PHE A 55 2.08 39.14 9.49
C PHE A 55 2.32 38.46 8.14
N ILE A 56 3.54 38.58 7.61
CA ILE A 56 3.91 37.99 6.33
C ILE A 56 4.82 36.81 6.56
N TYR A 57 4.47 35.70 5.90
CA TYR A 57 5.29 34.52 5.77
C TYR A 57 5.83 34.47 4.35
N GLU A 58 7.12 34.60 4.19
CA GLU A 58 7.77 34.56 2.89
C GLU A 58 8.65 33.33 2.75
N LYS A 59 8.76 32.83 1.52
CA LYS A 59 9.45 31.58 1.21
C LYS A 59 10.95 31.63 1.51
N ASN A 60 11.58 32.74 1.26
CA ASN A 60 13.04 32.93 1.24
C ASN A 60 13.62 33.70 2.41
N THR A 61 12.82 34.33 3.23
CA THR A 61 13.22 35.21 4.33
C THR A 61 12.62 34.81 5.66
N GLU A 62 13.12 35.40 6.76
CA GLU A 62 12.48 35.24 8.05
C GLU A 62 11.13 35.98 8.07
N ASN A 63 10.16 35.44 8.77
CA ASN A 63 8.83 35.98 8.92
C ASN A 63 8.91 37.37 9.60
N PHE A 64 8.18 38.32 9.11
CA PHE A 64 8.22 39.70 9.63
C PHE A 64 6.82 40.32 9.73
N GLU A 65 6.68 41.27 10.66
CA GLU A 65 5.48 42.09 10.82
C GLU A 65 5.49 43.23 9.82
N VAL A 66 4.34 43.53 9.19
CA VAL A 66 4.20 44.57 8.17
C VAL A 66 4.35 45.94 8.81
N LYS A 67 5.25 46.77 8.30
CA LYS A 67 5.41 48.14 8.72
C LYS A 67 4.15 48.99 8.43
N GLU A 68 3.94 50.05 9.24
CA GLU A 68 2.75 50.89 9.17
C GLU A 68 2.51 51.50 7.78
N GLU A 69 3.57 51.88 7.08
CA GLU A 69 3.53 52.45 5.72
C GLU A 69 2.98 51.45 4.66
N GLN A 70 3.07 50.14 4.90
CA GLN A 70 2.63 49.10 3.99
C GLN A 70 1.25 48.52 4.34
N ARG A 71 0.71 48.89 5.51
CA ARG A 71 -0.58 48.33 6.00
C ARG A 71 -1.74 48.61 5.06
N ALA A 72 -1.74 49.74 4.36
CA ALA A 72 -2.79 50.12 3.40
C ALA A 72 -2.84 49.11 2.22
N LEU A 73 -1.69 48.70 1.71
CA LEU A 73 -1.61 47.69 0.64
C LEU A 73 -2.15 46.34 1.10
N PHE A 74 -1.67 45.84 2.23
CA PHE A 74 -2.10 44.56 2.76
C PHE A 74 -3.55 44.57 3.22
N SER A 75 -4.07 45.66 3.77
CA SER A 75 -5.47 45.84 4.06
C SER A 75 -6.35 45.73 2.80
N LYS A 76 -5.85 46.26 1.67
CA LYS A 76 -6.52 46.19 0.38
C LYS A 76 -6.52 44.76 -0.19
N LEU A 77 -5.41 44.01 -0.02
CA LEU A 77 -5.32 42.60 -0.39
C LEU A 77 -6.31 41.72 0.38
N MET A 78 -6.49 42.02 1.66
CA MET A 78 -7.41 41.26 2.53
C MET A 78 -8.89 41.51 2.22
N LYS A 79 -9.24 42.61 1.57
CA LYS A 79 -10.64 43.00 1.25
C LYS A 79 -11.09 42.51 -0.12
N ASN A 80 -10.16 42.32 -1.04
CA ASN A 80 -10.48 41.92 -2.40
C ASN A 80 -10.23 40.42 -2.53
N GLY A 81 -11.09 39.73 -3.28
CA GLY A 81 -10.88 38.34 -3.67
C GLY A 81 -9.61 38.20 -4.55
N ASN A 82 -9.62 37.22 -5.45
CA ASN A 82 -8.57 37.06 -6.45
C ASN A 82 -8.34 38.40 -7.19
N SER A 83 -7.14 38.93 -7.11
CA SER A 83 -6.90 40.29 -7.59
C SER A 83 -5.50 40.46 -8.14
N ILE A 84 -5.38 41.43 -9.07
CA ILE A 84 -4.11 41.82 -9.63
C ILE A 84 -3.94 43.28 -9.29
N PHE A 85 -2.80 43.64 -8.69
CA PHE A 85 -2.44 44.99 -8.34
C PHE A 85 -1.11 45.36 -8.97
N MET A 86 -1.01 46.57 -9.45
CA MET A 86 0.27 47.16 -9.81
C MET A 86 0.77 47.95 -8.62
N VAL A 87 1.99 47.68 -8.16
CA VAL A 87 2.61 48.34 -7.01
C VAL A 87 4.00 48.82 -7.35
N LYS A 88 4.33 49.99 -6.81
CA LYS A 88 5.73 50.47 -6.69
C LYS A 88 6.12 50.33 -5.23
N LEU A 89 7.15 49.54 -4.97
CA LEU A 89 7.64 49.37 -3.60
C LEU A 89 8.57 50.57 -3.25
N PRO A 90 8.51 51.07 -2.01
CA PRO A 90 9.39 52.15 -1.56
C PRO A 90 10.87 51.74 -1.63
N ASN A 91 11.74 52.72 -1.89
CA ASN A 91 13.19 52.54 -1.98
C ASN A 91 13.85 51.99 -0.71
N ASP A 92 13.18 52.07 0.42
CA ASP A 92 13.72 51.68 1.74
C ASP A 92 13.42 50.23 2.15
N SER A 93 12.85 49.42 1.25
CA SER A 93 12.56 48.02 1.61
C SER A 93 13.87 47.21 1.68
N LYS A 94 14.25 46.84 2.88
CA LYS A 94 15.44 46.01 3.19
C LYS A 94 15.41 44.62 2.56
N TYR A 95 14.29 44.23 1.94
CA TYR A 95 13.98 42.86 1.53
C TYR A 95 13.99 42.68 0.01
N LEU A 96 14.28 43.72 -0.76
CA LEU A 96 14.40 43.65 -2.20
C LEU A 96 15.85 43.88 -2.60
N SER A 97 16.36 43.09 -3.56
CA SER A 97 17.63 43.37 -4.19
C SER A 97 17.63 44.80 -4.76
N ASP A 98 18.77 45.46 -4.79
CA ASP A 98 18.87 46.82 -5.32
C ASP A 98 18.36 46.95 -6.76
N GLU A 99 18.35 45.87 -7.51
CA GLU A 99 17.82 45.79 -8.88
C GLU A 99 16.28 45.95 -8.95
N LEU A 100 15.55 45.67 -7.88
CA LEU A 100 14.08 45.72 -7.81
C LEU A 100 13.57 47.04 -7.20
N LYS A 101 14.46 47.90 -6.73
CA LYS A 101 14.10 49.24 -6.24
C LYS A 101 13.66 50.09 -7.42
N ASN A 102 12.54 50.79 -7.29
CA ASN A 102 11.91 51.61 -8.34
C ASN A 102 11.30 50.88 -9.54
N VAL A 103 11.24 49.57 -9.52
CA VAL A 103 10.58 48.79 -10.57
C VAL A 103 9.09 48.70 -10.28
N SER A 104 8.27 48.86 -11.30
CA SER A 104 6.83 48.58 -11.21
C SER A 104 6.62 47.04 -11.15
N LEU A 105 5.87 46.61 -10.17
CA LEU A 105 5.62 45.20 -9.92
C LEU A 105 4.14 44.88 -10.07
N PHE A 106 3.81 43.70 -10.61
CA PHE A 106 2.50 43.13 -10.54
C PHE A 106 2.42 42.19 -9.34
N LEU A 107 1.46 42.41 -8.47
CA LEU A 107 1.15 41.61 -7.33
C LEU A 107 -0.16 40.91 -7.59
N TYR A 108 -0.12 39.60 -7.59
CA TYR A 108 -1.28 38.68 -7.70
C TYR A 108 -1.64 38.18 -6.31
N SER A 109 -2.92 38.14 -6.00
CA SER A 109 -3.38 37.67 -4.69
C SER A 109 -4.56 36.72 -4.82
N SER A 110 -4.58 35.72 -3.94
CA SER A 110 -5.70 34.80 -3.79
C SER A 110 -5.97 34.53 -2.31
N PRO A 111 -7.22 34.65 -1.85
CA PRO A 111 -7.58 34.44 -0.45
C PRO A 111 -7.63 32.98 -0.09
N CYS A 112 -7.27 32.67 1.16
CA CYS A 112 -7.43 31.36 1.81
C CYS A 112 -8.46 31.48 2.93
N TYR A 113 -9.33 30.48 3.08
CA TYR A 113 -10.41 30.50 4.05
C TYR A 113 -10.35 29.32 5.03
N TYR A 114 -10.83 29.51 6.26
CA TYR A 114 -11.12 28.43 7.18
C TYR A 114 -12.36 27.65 6.71
N ALA A 115 -12.52 26.42 7.18
CA ALA A 115 -13.69 25.59 6.89
C ALA A 115 -15.04 26.25 7.26
N ASN A 116 -15.05 27.22 8.17
CA ASN A 116 -16.23 28.02 8.55
C ASN A 116 -16.44 29.26 7.66
N GLY A 117 -15.69 29.42 6.58
CA GLY A 117 -15.81 30.53 5.63
C GLY A 117 -15.14 31.83 6.07
N LEU A 118 -14.50 31.91 7.23
CA LEU A 118 -13.74 33.09 7.64
C LEU A 118 -12.40 33.16 6.91
N LEU A 119 -11.99 34.38 6.55
CA LEU A 119 -10.72 34.62 5.87
C LEU A 119 -9.53 34.28 6.79
N LYS A 120 -8.73 33.32 6.40
CA LYS A 120 -7.52 32.87 7.10
C LYS A 120 -6.32 33.77 6.80
N GLY A 121 -6.20 34.17 5.54
CA GLY A 121 -5.14 34.99 5.02
C GLY A 121 -5.19 35.10 3.52
N VAL A 122 -4.17 35.67 2.93
CA VAL A 122 -4.05 35.85 1.47
C VAL A 122 -2.68 35.37 1.01
N VAL A 123 -2.65 34.47 0.05
CA VAL A 123 -1.44 34.14 -0.71
C VAL A 123 -1.20 35.23 -1.74
N PHE A 124 0.02 35.67 -1.86
CA PHE A 124 0.40 36.60 -2.90
C PHE A 124 1.68 36.20 -3.61
N THR A 125 1.76 36.57 -4.88
CA THR A 125 2.94 36.39 -5.71
C THR A 125 3.26 37.69 -6.42
N VAL A 126 4.53 37.93 -6.70
CA VAL A 126 5.00 39.19 -7.28
C VAL A 126 5.82 38.91 -8.53
N CYS A 127 5.49 39.60 -9.62
CA CYS A 127 6.25 39.57 -10.86
C CYS A 127 6.75 41.00 -11.23
N SER A 128 7.90 41.09 -11.89
CA SER A 128 8.38 42.36 -12.45
C SER A 128 7.52 42.80 -13.65
N ALA A 129 7.14 44.04 -13.65
CA ALA A 129 6.50 44.65 -14.82
C ALA A 129 7.45 44.73 -16.03
N ASP A 130 8.76 44.81 -15.79
CA ASP A 130 9.78 44.82 -16.85
C ASP A 130 9.84 43.51 -17.61
N TRP A 131 9.57 42.36 -16.95
CA TRP A 131 9.47 41.08 -17.61
C TRP A 131 8.35 41.05 -18.68
N TYR A 132 7.19 41.65 -18.39
CA TYR A 132 6.11 41.78 -19.38
C TYR A 132 6.49 42.70 -20.51
N ARG A 133 7.21 43.79 -20.21
CA ARG A 133 7.72 44.71 -21.23
C ARG A 133 8.69 44.00 -22.18
N GLU A 134 9.66 43.25 -21.66
CA GLU A 134 10.64 42.53 -22.47
C GLU A 134 9.98 41.46 -23.32
N THR A 135 8.96 40.76 -22.78
CA THR A 135 8.19 39.75 -23.50
C THR A 135 7.37 40.32 -24.66
N PHE A 136 6.91 41.59 -24.54
CA PHE A 136 6.09 42.27 -25.53
C PHE A 136 6.85 43.37 -26.35
N SER A 137 8.13 43.59 -26.08
CA SER A 137 8.94 44.55 -26.89
C SER A 137 9.24 43.95 -28.26
N LEU A 138 8.65 44.52 -29.29
CA LEU A 138 8.96 44.21 -30.68
C LEU A 138 10.07 45.10 -31.19
N PRO A 139 11.22 44.56 -31.69
CA PRO A 139 12.38 45.35 -32.16
C PRO A 139 12.06 46.29 -33.32
N VAL A 140 10.94 46.11 -33.98
CA VAL A 140 10.49 46.89 -35.16
C VAL A 140 10.18 48.37 -34.81
N PHE A 141 10.00 48.66 -33.52
CA PHE A 141 9.51 50.00 -33.07
C PHE A 141 10.55 50.87 -32.38
N GLU A 142 11.82 50.46 -32.32
CA GLU A 142 12.85 51.24 -31.58
C GLU A 142 13.30 52.52 -32.25
N LYS A 143 13.10 52.71 -33.57
CA LYS A 143 13.63 53.88 -34.29
C LYS A 143 12.71 55.10 -34.38
N ASP A 144 11.39 54.92 -34.24
CA ASP A 144 10.41 56.00 -34.30
C ASP A 144 9.49 55.95 -33.09
N VAL A 145 9.61 56.91 -32.19
CA VAL A 145 8.84 57.21 -30.99
C VAL A 145 7.49 56.49 -30.86
N ASN A 146 7.53 55.18 -30.85
CA ASN A 146 6.36 54.35 -30.65
C ASN A 146 6.34 53.94 -29.18
N VAL A 147 5.39 54.44 -28.45
CA VAL A 147 5.25 54.16 -27.02
C VAL A 147 4.20 53.05 -26.85
N PHE A 148 4.65 51.92 -26.41
CA PHE A 148 3.78 50.90 -25.89
C PHE A 148 3.41 51.20 -24.43
N PHE A 149 2.13 51.09 -24.04
CA PHE A 149 1.70 51.40 -22.70
C PHE A 149 0.59 50.44 -22.25
N ILE A 150 0.53 50.22 -20.95
CA ILE A 150 -0.54 49.49 -20.29
C ILE A 150 -1.33 50.48 -19.42
N LEU A 151 -2.65 50.41 -19.52
CA LEU A 151 -3.58 51.30 -18.80
C LEU A 151 -4.42 50.46 -17.82
N ASP A 152 -4.66 51.07 -16.66
CA ASP A 152 -5.77 50.69 -15.78
C ASP A 152 -6.69 51.89 -15.55
N LYS A 153 -7.76 51.72 -14.74
CA LYS A 153 -8.72 52.81 -14.48
C LYS A 153 -8.08 54.08 -13.88
N ASN A 154 -6.95 53.94 -13.22
CA ASN A 154 -6.35 55.04 -12.41
C ASN A 154 -4.90 55.36 -12.83
N ASN A 155 -4.21 54.44 -13.48
CA ASN A 155 -2.80 54.55 -13.78
C ASN A 155 -2.46 54.13 -15.19
N VAL A 156 -1.55 54.91 -15.82
CA VAL A 156 -0.94 54.53 -17.09
C VAL A 156 0.50 54.12 -16.81
N MET A 157 0.82 52.87 -17.15
CA MET A 157 2.19 52.40 -17.10
C MET A 157 2.88 52.70 -18.42
N VAL A 158 3.87 53.58 -18.38
CA VAL A 158 4.72 53.94 -19.52
C VAL A 158 6.04 53.20 -19.38
N PRO A 159 6.72 52.83 -20.50
CA PRO A 159 8.05 52.22 -20.40
C PRO A 159 9.02 53.08 -19.60
N THR A 160 9.85 52.46 -18.80
CA THR A 160 10.86 53.11 -17.96
C THR A 160 11.77 54.07 -18.74
N SER A 161 12.02 53.78 -20.03
CA SER A 161 12.76 54.69 -20.92
C SER A 161 12.05 56.04 -21.15
N VAL A 162 10.72 56.01 -21.25
CA VAL A 162 9.90 57.23 -21.41
C VAL A 162 9.74 57.92 -20.06
N GLU A 163 9.50 57.19 -18.97
CA GLU A 163 9.47 57.77 -17.61
C GLU A 163 10.79 58.41 -17.22
N ARG A 164 11.94 57.84 -17.59
CA ARG A 164 13.27 58.44 -17.36
C ARG A 164 13.46 59.72 -18.16
N LYS A 165 12.93 59.78 -19.37
CA LYS A 165 13.12 60.94 -20.25
C LYS A 165 12.12 62.07 -20.01
N TYR A 166 10.87 61.76 -19.71
CA TYR A 166 9.76 62.71 -19.65
C TYR A 166 9.06 62.78 -18.27
N GLY A 167 9.44 61.92 -17.34
CA GLY A 167 8.82 61.83 -16.00
C GLY A 167 7.60 60.90 -15.93
N SER A 168 6.93 60.91 -14.78
CA SER A 168 5.72 60.05 -14.57
C SER A 168 4.57 60.43 -15.51
N PHE A 169 3.64 59.49 -15.77
CA PHE A 169 2.51 59.71 -16.66
C PHE A 169 1.70 60.99 -16.38
N PRO A 170 1.37 61.40 -15.13
CA PRO A 170 0.76 62.70 -14.86
C PRO A 170 1.53 63.87 -15.40
N LYS A 171 2.86 63.84 -15.29
CA LYS A 171 3.74 64.93 -15.83
C LYS A 171 3.74 64.92 -17.36
N ILE A 172 3.75 63.74 -17.98
CA ILE A 172 3.65 63.59 -19.43
C ILE A 172 2.30 64.10 -19.93
N LYS A 173 1.21 63.76 -19.24
CA LYS A 173 -0.16 64.25 -19.54
C LYS A 173 -0.21 65.79 -19.48
N GLU A 174 0.27 66.35 -18.39
CA GLU A 174 0.34 67.84 -18.26
C GLU A 174 1.17 68.51 -19.35
N MET A 175 2.33 67.90 -19.68
CA MET A 175 3.20 68.44 -20.75
C MET A 175 2.46 68.41 -22.10
N LEU A 176 1.82 67.32 -22.47
CA LEU A 176 1.08 67.19 -23.73
C LEU A 176 -0.15 68.10 -23.81
N ILE A 177 -0.82 68.37 -22.70
CA ILE A 177 -1.91 69.38 -22.62
C ILE A 177 -1.40 70.79 -22.76
N ARG A 178 -0.25 71.10 -22.18
CA ARG A 178 0.37 72.41 -22.34
C ARG A 178 0.85 72.70 -23.77
N GLU A 179 1.31 71.68 -24.49
CA GLU A 179 1.69 71.80 -25.90
C GLU A 179 0.51 72.00 -26.83
N ASP A 180 -0.62 71.35 -26.56
CA ASP A 180 -1.83 71.50 -27.35
C ASP A 180 -3.07 71.26 -26.48
N VAL A 181 -3.92 72.21 -26.28
CA VAL A 181 -5.12 72.21 -25.46
C VAL A 181 -6.11 71.15 -25.95
N ARG A 182 -6.12 70.73 -27.23
CA ARG A 182 -6.95 69.70 -27.78
C ARG A 182 -6.64 68.28 -27.16
N ASN A 183 -5.45 68.12 -26.69
CA ASN A 183 -5.07 66.89 -26.00
C ASN A 183 -5.87 66.68 -24.70
N LYS A 184 -6.37 67.72 -24.07
CA LYS A 184 -7.20 67.60 -22.86
C LYS A 184 -8.49 66.83 -23.14
N GLU A 185 -9.21 67.19 -24.20
CA GLU A 185 -10.43 66.52 -24.60
C GLU A 185 -10.18 65.03 -24.97
N VAL A 186 -9.04 64.77 -25.57
CA VAL A 186 -8.62 63.39 -25.92
C VAL A 186 -8.39 62.54 -24.67
N PHE A 187 -7.71 63.10 -23.66
CA PHE A 187 -7.48 62.39 -22.39
C PHE A 187 -8.77 62.18 -21.59
N ASP A 188 -9.70 63.11 -21.65
CA ASP A 188 -11.01 63.00 -20.99
C ASP A 188 -11.87 61.89 -21.66
N LYS A 189 -11.89 61.83 -22.99
CA LYS A 189 -12.54 60.75 -23.74
C LYS A 189 -11.87 59.39 -23.49
N LEU A 190 -10.55 59.36 -23.43
CA LEU A 190 -9.82 58.11 -23.10
C LEU A 190 -10.21 57.59 -21.73
N SER A 191 -10.31 58.47 -20.74
CA SER A 191 -10.73 58.06 -19.38
C SER A 191 -12.16 57.55 -19.33
N ALA A 192 -13.09 58.11 -20.12
CA ALA A 192 -14.45 57.62 -20.24
C ALA A 192 -14.51 56.20 -20.88
N ASN A 193 -13.84 56.03 -22.01
CA ASN A 193 -13.82 54.75 -22.73
C ASN A 193 -13.18 53.62 -21.92
N ILE A 194 -12.13 53.94 -21.13
CA ILE A 194 -11.52 52.96 -20.18
C ILE A 194 -12.55 52.58 -19.12
N GLY A 195 -13.35 53.51 -18.62
CA GLY A 195 -14.44 53.26 -17.67
C GLY A 195 -15.48 52.27 -18.21
N GLU A 196 -15.78 52.36 -19.51
CA GLU A 196 -16.74 51.50 -20.22
C GLU A 196 -16.12 50.22 -20.79
N HIS A 197 -14.85 49.99 -20.57
CA HIS A 197 -14.10 48.80 -21.05
C HIS A 197 -14.11 48.64 -22.60
N GLN A 198 -14.09 49.74 -23.33
CA GLN A 198 -14.13 49.79 -24.78
C GLN A 198 -12.74 49.98 -25.40
N ASN A 199 -12.53 49.35 -26.57
CA ASN A 199 -11.36 49.66 -27.40
C ASN A 199 -11.51 51.05 -28.05
N GLY A 200 -10.40 51.59 -28.51
CA GLY A 200 -10.48 52.87 -29.16
C GLY A 200 -9.19 53.34 -29.83
N LYS A 201 -9.33 54.43 -30.51
CA LYS A 201 -8.23 55.16 -31.14
C LYS A 201 -8.38 56.65 -30.88
N PHE A 202 -7.25 57.33 -30.75
CA PHE A 202 -7.23 58.76 -30.57
C PHE A 202 -5.95 59.34 -31.18
N THR A 203 -5.91 60.65 -31.36
CA THR A 203 -4.75 61.40 -31.89
C THR A 203 -4.30 62.41 -30.88
N LEU A 204 -3.04 62.36 -30.49
CA LEU A 204 -2.41 63.41 -29.68
C LEU A 204 -1.54 64.28 -30.53
N MET A 205 -1.42 65.54 -30.16
CA MET A 205 -0.47 66.48 -30.73
C MET A 205 0.78 66.51 -29.86
N PHE A 206 1.94 66.35 -30.48
CA PHE A 206 3.25 66.49 -29.83
C PHE A 206 4.19 67.42 -30.64
N GLY A 207 4.32 68.64 -30.23
CA GLY A 207 4.94 69.65 -31.03
C GLY A 207 4.21 69.89 -32.36
N LYS A 208 4.93 69.74 -33.47
CA LYS A 208 4.35 69.87 -34.84
C LYS A 208 3.84 68.47 -35.36
N SER A 209 4.07 67.42 -34.64
CA SER A 209 3.76 66.05 -35.08
C SER A 209 2.45 65.55 -34.49
N LYS A 210 1.70 64.72 -35.26
CA LYS A 210 0.53 63.98 -34.79
C LYS A 210 0.92 62.59 -34.37
N LEU A 211 0.50 62.21 -33.16
CA LEU A 211 0.63 60.85 -32.63
C LEU A 211 -0.70 60.13 -32.75
N TYR A 212 -0.75 59.05 -33.50
CA TYR A 212 -1.90 58.16 -33.56
C TYR A 212 -1.76 57.13 -32.46
N CYS A 213 -2.77 57.01 -31.62
CA CYS A 213 -2.83 56.06 -30.50
C CYS A 213 -3.98 55.10 -30.70
N ILE A 214 -3.72 53.81 -30.51
CA ILE A 214 -4.72 52.75 -30.54
C ILE A 214 -4.59 51.99 -29.22
N TYR A 215 -5.71 51.63 -28.61
CA TYR A 215 -5.74 50.81 -27.40
C TYR A 215 -6.89 49.79 -27.44
N GLN A 216 -6.67 48.68 -26.74
CA GLN A 216 -7.59 47.54 -26.67
C GLN A 216 -7.62 46.93 -25.26
N PRO A 217 -8.82 46.55 -24.72
CA PRO A 217 -8.91 45.88 -23.45
C PRO A 217 -8.27 44.46 -23.55
N LEU A 218 -7.58 44.05 -22.51
CA LEU A 218 -7.12 42.70 -22.33
C LEU A 218 -8.26 41.89 -21.73
N LYS A 219 -8.65 40.81 -22.44
CA LYS A 219 -9.74 39.94 -22.04
C LYS A 219 -9.57 39.47 -20.59
N ASP A 220 -10.67 39.43 -19.84
CA ASP A 220 -10.73 38.96 -18.45
C ASP A 220 -9.85 39.77 -17.46
N THR A 221 -9.47 41.00 -17.80
CA THR A 221 -8.70 41.89 -16.92
C THR A 221 -9.27 43.31 -16.95
N GLN A 222 -8.84 44.14 -15.98
CA GLN A 222 -9.17 45.56 -15.96
C GLN A 222 -8.12 46.42 -16.70
N TYR A 223 -7.22 45.77 -17.44
CA TYR A 223 -6.11 46.42 -18.12
C TYR A 223 -6.35 46.58 -19.61
N PHE A 224 -5.74 47.64 -20.18
CA PHE A 224 -5.73 47.93 -21.60
C PHE A 224 -4.29 47.95 -22.11
N ILE A 225 -4.09 47.52 -23.32
CA ILE A 225 -2.84 47.62 -24.04
C ILE A 225 -2.97 48.68 -25.13
N GLY A 226 -2.00 49.54 -25.27
CA GLY A 226 -2.02 50.61 -26.26
C GLY A 226 -0.69 50.85 -26.96
N LEU A 227 -0.78 51.41 -28.14
CA LEU A 227 0.37 51.72 -29.01
C LEU A 227 0.22 53.11 -29.61
N THR A 228 1.32 53.91 -29.66
CA THR A 228 1.40 55.21 -30.31
C THR A 228 2.33 55.20 -31.50
N ILE A 229 1.92 55.85 -32.60
CA ILE A 229 2.68 55.98 -33.86
C ILE A 229 2.68 57.40 -34.35
N ARG A 230 3.83 57.97 -34.79
CA ARG A 230 3.89 59.27 -35.43
C ARG A 230 3.29 59.30 -36.84
N LYS A 231 2.54 60.36 -37.18
CA LYS A 231 1.93 60.51 -38.53
C LYS A 231 2.97 60.56 -39.65
N GLU A 232 4.11 61.21 -39.40
CA GLU A 232 5.17 61.34 -40.40
C GLU A 232 5.80 59.99 -40.78
N ALA A 233 5.82 59.05 -39.87
CA ALA A 233 6.26 57.68 -40.12
C ALA A 233 5.27 56.91 -41.00
N THR A 234 4.03 57.41 -41.14
CA THR A 234 2.97 56.67 -41.88
C THR A 234 2.92 57.07 -43.37
N THR A 235 3.46 58.19 -43.81
CA THR A 235 3.34 58.64 -45.24
C THR A 235 4.34 57.98 -46.17
N HIS A 236 5.53 57.58 -45.74
CA HIS A 236 6.45 56.73 -46.51
C HIS A 236 6.44 55.27 -45.99
N GLY A 237 5.98 55.09 -44.79
CA GLY A 237 5.98 53.81 -44.11
C GLY A 237 4.70 52.98 -44.29
N ILE A 238 3.57 53.58 -44.74
CA ILE A 238 2.29 52.85 -44.83
C ILE A 238 2.38 51.66 -45.78
N LEU A 239 3.02 51.83 -46.95
CA LEU A 239 3.20 50.74 -47.87
C LEU A 239 4.22 49.68 -47.36
N ASN A 240 5.27 50.15 -46.70
CA ASN A 240 6.21 49.26 -46.01
C ASN A 240 5.57 48.64 -44.74
N LEU A 241 4.78 49.40 -43.99
CA LEU A 241 4.04 48.95 -42.81
C LEU A 241 2.94 47.91 -43.21
N LEU A 242 2.26 48.12 -44.35
CA LEU A 242 1.31 47.17 -44.87
C LEU A 242 2.03 45.90 -45.39
N ARG A 243 3.17 46.06 -46.05
CA ARG A 243 3.99 44.93 -46.51
C ARG A 243 4.62 44.19 -45.33
N THR A 244 5.23 44.91 -44.37
CA THR A 244 5.76 44.33 -43.12
C THR A 244 4.64 43.81 -42.27
N GLY A 245 3.46 44.47 -42.23
CA GLY A 245 2.27 43.96 -41.58
C GLY A 245 1.74 42.64 -42.19
N GLN A 246 1.79 42.53 -43.54
CA GLN A 246 1.46 41.24 -44.20
C GLN A 246 2.51 40.19 -43.90
N GLU A 247 3.79 40.52 -43.93
CA GLU A 247 4.88 39.60 -43.55
C GLU A 247 4.78 39.17 -42.07
N VAL A 248 4.48 40.11 -41.17
CA VAL A 248 4.26 39.81 -39.74
C VAL A 248 2.99 38.96 -39.53
N LEU A 249 1.89 39.28 -40.25
CA LEU A 249 0.68 38.48 -40.19
C LEU A 249 0.92 37.05 -40.74
N PHE A 250 1.74 36.97 -41.84
CA PHE A 250 2.14 35.68 -42.39
C PHE A 250 3.03 34.90 -41.40
N ILE A 251 4.00 35.55 -40.76
CA ILE A 251 4.84 34.94 -39.73
C ILE A 251 3.99 34.54 -38.50
N ILE A 252 3.06 35.41 -38.05
CA ILE A 252 2.11 35.06 -36.98
C ILE A 252 1.22 33.91 -37.39
N GLY A 253 0.78 33.85 -38.64
CA GLY A 253 0.02 32.76 -39.20
C GLY A 253 0.81 31.44 -39.15
N ILE A 254 2.06 31.45 -39.59
CA ILE A 254 2.96 30.29 -39.51
C ILE A 254 3.22 29.91 -38.05
N LEU A 255 3.55 30.87 -37.19
CA LEU A 255 3.78 30.61 -35.77
C LEU A 255 2.52 30.05 -35.09
N SER A 256 1.34 30.57 -35.48
CA SER A 256 0.05 30.05 -34.95
C SER A 256 -0.21 28.63 -35.42
N ILE A 257 0.11 28.31 -36.69
CA ILE A 257 0.02 26.95 -37.20
C ILE A 257 1.01 26.03 -36.51
N VAL A 258 2.27 26.45 -36.36
CA VAL A 258 3.29 25.69 -35.62
C VAL A 258 2.87 25.48 -34.15
N LEU A 259 2.37 26.51 -33.53
CA LEU A 259 1.85 26.41 -32.14
C LEU A 259 0.66 25.46 -32.08
N LEU A 260 -0.26 25.53 -33.03
CA LEU A 260 -1.39 24.62 -33.11
C LEU A 260 -0.94 23.16 -33.31
N ILE A 261 0.04 22.94 -34.20
CA ILE A 261 0.63 21.61 -34.42
C ILE A 261 1.31 21.11 -33.12
N LEU A 262 2.10 21.97 -32.45
CA LEU A 262 2.73 21.63 -31.17
C LEU A 262 1.71 21.32 -30.09
N LEU A 263 0.61 22.08 -30.00
CA LEU A 263 -0.49 21.81 -29.08
C LEU A 263 -1.19 20.49 -29.40
N ILE A 264 -1.43 20.20 -30.70
CA ILE A 264 -2.02 18.92 -31.11
C ILE A 264 -1.08 17.76 -30.77
N LEU A 265 0.21 17.89 -31.05
CA LEU A 265 1.22 16.87 -30.73
C LEU A 265 1.36 16.69 -29.21
N SER A 266 1.40 17.79 -28.46
CA SER A 266 1.43 17.77 -26.99
C SER A 266 0.18 17.12 -26.41
N ASN A 267 -1.01 17.51 -26.85
CA ASN A 267 -2.28 16.89 -26.45
C ASN A 267 -2.35 15.41 -26.84
N HIS A 268 -1.80 15.05 -28.03
CA HIS A 268 -1.77 13.66 -28.44
C HIS A 268 -0.83 12.84 -27.54
N SER A 269 0.35 13.35 -27.27
CA SER A 269 1.32 12.73 -26.34
C SER A 269 0.76 12.62 -24.93
N GLU A 270 0.12 13.68 -24.44
CA GLU A 270 -0.51 13.70 -23.11
C GLU A 270 -1.66 12.68 -23.02
N LYS A 271 -2.52 12.63 -24.06
CA LYS A 271 -3.58 11.61 -24.14
C LYS A 271 -3.03 10.19 -24.20
N GLN A 272 -1.92 9.97 -24.92
CA GLN A 272 -1.26 8.67 -24.94
C GLN A 272 -0.66 8.33 -23.57
N ASN A 273 -0.01 9.27 -22.92
CA ASN A 273 0.52 9.09 -21.56
C ASN A 273 -0.59 8.84 -20.55
N LEU A 274 -1.69 9.60 -20.60
CA LEU A 274 -2.86 9.38 -19.76
C LEU A 274 -3.49 8.01 -20.01
N ARG A 275 -3.63 7.58 -21.26
CA ARG A 275 -4.10 6.24 -21.62
C ARG A 275 -3.15 5.17 -21.09
N ARG A 276 -1.84 5.38 -21.23
CA ARG A 276 -0.84 4.46 -20.71
C ARG A 276 -0.94 4.34 -19.20
N LEU A 277 -1.01 5.45 -18.47
CA LEU A 277 -1.19 5.46 -17.00
C LEU A 277 -2.54 4.87 -16.58
N ALA A 278 -3.60 5.11 -17.35
CA ALA A 278 -4.94 4.58 -17.04
C ALA A 278 -5.05 3.07 -17.27
N PHE A 279 -4.32 2.50 -18.25
CA PHE A 279 -4.51 1.12 -18.68
C PHE A 279 -3.26 0.23 -18.59
N HIS A 280 -2.11 0.78 -18.22
CA HIS A 280 -0.87 0.01 -18.06
C HIS A 280 -0.29 0.20 -16.65
N ASP A 281 0.33 -0.87 -16.15
CA ASP A 281 1.10 -0.85 -14.92
C ASP A 281 2.45 -0.17 -15.16
N VAL A 282 2.81 0.75 -14.28
CA VAL A 282 4.01 1.61 -14.45
C VAL A 282 5.32 0.81 -14.33
N ILE A 283 5.31 -0.28 -13.57
CA ILE A 283 6.51 -1.09 -13.31
C ILE A 283 6.70 -2.10 -14.45
N THR A 284 5.66 -2.88 -14.74
CA THR A 284 5.76 -3.97 -15.72
C THR A 284 5.56 -3.52 -17.15
N GLY A 285 4.96 -2.34 -17.38
CA GLY A 285 4.62 -1.82 -18.70
C GLY A 285 3.45 -2.53 -19.40
N HIS A 286 2.90 -3.57 -18.79
CA HIS A 286 1.77 -4.35 -19.30
C HIS A 286 0.42 -3.81 -18.82
N GLN A 287 -0.66 -4.49 -19.17
CA GLN A 287 -2.01 -4.08 -18.77
C GLN A 287 -2.16 -4.01 -17.25
N ASN A 288 -2.78 -2.94 -16.76
CA ASN A 288 -3.14 -2.80 -15.35
C ASN A 288 -4.53 -3.40 -15.09
N PHE A 289 -4.95 -3.37 -13.81
CA PHE A 289 -6.24 -3.94 -13.40
C PHE A 289 -7.45 -3.28 -14.09
N SER A 290 -7.40 -1.99 -14.39
CA SER A 290 -8.48 -1.30 -15.11
C SER A 290 -8.65 -1.85 -16.53
N SER A 291 -7.53 -2.08 -17.24
CA SER A 291 -7.55 -2.73 -18.55
C SER A 291 -8.03 -4.17 -18.47
N PHE A 292 -7.56 -4.94 -17.49
CA PHE A 292 -7.99 -6.31 -17.24
C PHE A 292 -9.52 -6.39 -17.06
N THR A 293 -10.08 -5.54 -16.20
CA THR A 293 -11.52 -5.51 -15.92
C THR A 293 -12.34 -5.15 -17.15
N GLN A 294 -11.86 -4.20 -17.96
CA GLN A 294 -12.52 -3.83 -19.20
C GLN A 294 -12.50 -4.99 -20.21
N SER A 295 -11.37 -5.66 -20.35
CA SER A 295 -11.20 -6.78 -21.29
C SER A 295 -11.88 -8.07 -20.83
N PHE A 296 -12.11 -8.23 -19.53
CA PHE A 296 -12.64 -9.45 -18.92
C PHE A 296 -13.94 -9.92 -19.61
N ARG A 297 -14.90 -9.01 -19.73
CA ARG A 297 -16.19 -9.32 -20.41
C ARG A 297 -16.00 -9.62 -21.90
N GLU A 298 -15.16 -8.86 -22.58
CA GLU A 298 -14.90 -9.05 -24.00
C GLU A 298 -14.28 -10.42 -24.29
N VAL A 299 -13.35 -10.85 -23.44
CA VAL A 299 -12.70 -12.17 -23.55
C VAL A 299 -13.74 -13.27 -23.38
N LEU A 300 -14.60 -13.20 -22.39
CA LEU A 300 -15.66 -14.19 -22.16
C LEU A 300 -16.66 -14.25 -23.32
N ILE A 301 -16.99 -13.09 -23.92
CA ILE A 301 -17.90 -13.05 -25.09
C ILE A 301 -17.23 -13.61 -26.35
N LYS A 302 -15.98 -13.22 -26.64
CA LYS A 302 -15.26 -13.63 -27.85
C LYS A 302 -14.86 -15.09 -27.81
N GLY A 303 -14.55 -15.60 -26.63
CA GLY A 303 -14.00 -16.93 -26.46
C GLY A 303 -14.91 -18.07 -26.87
N LYS A 304 -16.25 -17.88 -26.94
CA LYS A 304 -17.26 -18.95 -27.17
C LYS A 304 -17.07 -20.18 -26.28
N TYR A 305 -16.27 -20.06 -25.21
CA TYR A 305 -15.83 -21.13 -24.35
C TYR A 305 -16.54 -21.07 -23.00
N THR A 306 -16.76 -22.22 -22.42
CA THR A 306 -17.47 -22.33 -21.15
C THR A 306 -16.52 -22.51 -19.96
N ASN A 307 -15.24 -22.85 -20.21
CA ASN A 307 -14.30 -23.21 -19.16
C ASN A 307 -13.22 -22.15 -19.02
N TYR A 308 -13.42 -21.24 -18.08
CA TYR A 308 -12.42 -20.26 -17.67
C TYR A 308 -12.03 -20.45 -16.21
N ALA A 309 -10.78 -20.17 -15.91
CA ALA A 309 -10.28 -20.07 -14.55
C ALA A 309 -9.68 -18.69 -14.34
N LEU A 310 -10.00 -18.08 -13.20
CA LEU A 310 -9.29 -16.93 -12.71
C LEU A 310 -8.26 -17.39 -11.70
N ILE A 311 -6.99 -17.10 -12.00
CA ILE A 311 -5.84 -17.46 -11.19
C ILE A 311 -5.34 -16.20 -10.49
N HIS A 312 -5.16 -16.28 -9.18
CA HIS A 312 -4.56 -15.23 -8.37
C HIS A 312 -3.29 -15.76 -7.72
N PHE A 313 -2.15 -15.09 -7.92
CA PHE A 313 -0.89 -15.52 -7.33
C PHE A 313 -0.03 -14.35 -6.85
N ASP A 314 0.93 -14.65 -6.00
CA ASP A 314 1.96 -13.74 -5.52
C ASP A 314 3.34 -14.40 -5.52
N VAL A 315 4.35 -13.57 -5.27
CA VAL A 315 5.73 -14.02 -4.99
C VAL A 315 5.91 -14.07 -3.47
N ASP A 316 6.06 -15.25 -2.91
CA ASP A 316 6.18 -15.42 -1.46
C ASP A 316 7.39 -14.65 -0.92
N LYS A 317 7.17 -13.97 0.23
CA LYS A 317 8.19 -13.14 0.90
C LYS A 317 8.82 -12.04 0.03
N PHE A 318 8.11 -11.52 -0.98
CA PHE A 318 8.60 -10.45 -1.86
C PHE A 318 9.09 -9.21 -1.09
N LYS A 319 8.44 -8.89 0.05
CA LYS A 319 8.89 -7.80 0.93
C LYS A 319 10.32 -8.03 1.45
N VAL A 320 10.62 -9.25 1.88
CA VAL A 320 11.97 -9.63 2.36
C VAL A 320 13.00 -9.54 1.23
N PHE A 321 12.61 -9.95 0.02
CA PHE A 321 13.43 -9.81 -1.17
C PHE A 321 13.78 -8.33 -1.43
N ASN A 322 12.79 -7.43 -1.35
CA ASN A 322 13.00 -5.99 -1.51
C ASN A 322 13.88 -5.38 -0.41
N GLU A 323 13.72 -5.83 0.84
CA GLU A 323 14.56 -5.38 1.96
C GLU A 323 16.03 -5.80 1.77
N HIS A 324 16.27 -6.96 1.16
CA HIS A 324 17.62 -7.50 0.97
C HIS A 324 18.32 -6.95 -0.29
N TYR A 325 17.60 -6.86 -1.43
CA TYR A 325 18.17 -6.48 -2.73
C TYR A 325 17.77 -5.08 -3.23
N GLY A 326 16.83 -4.43 -2.54
CA GLY A 326 16.32 -3.11 -2.89
C GLY A 326 15.18 -3.13 -3.91
N TYR A 327 14.37 -2.06 -3.89
CA TYR A 327 13.17 -1.93 -4.74
C TYR A 327 13.46 -1.97 -6.24
N LYS A 328 14.64 -1.52 -6.69
CA LYS A 328 15.02 -1.57 -8.11
C LYS A 328 15.09 -3.00 -8.62
N VAL A 329 15.69 -3.88 -7.84
CA VAL A 329 15.82 -5.31 -8.17
C VAL A 329 14.45 -5.99 -8.07
N GLY A 330 13.65 -5.64 -7.06
CA GLY A 330 12.27 -6.12 -6.96
C GLY A 330 11.42 -5.75 -8.16
N ASN A 331 11.57 -4.54 -8.70
CA ASN A 331 10.88 -4.14 -9.92
C ASN A 331 11.32 -4.96 -11.14
N GLN A 332 12.60 -5.30 -11.25
CA GLN A 332 13.12 -6.19 -12.30
C GLN A 332 12.53 -7.60 -12.20
N LEU A 333 12.40 -8.13 -10.97
CA LEU A 333 11.71 -9.40 -10.74
C LEU A 333 10.25 -9.32 -11.17
N LEU A 334 9.51 -8.28 -10.81
CA LEU A 334 8.11 -8.11 -11.20
C LEU A 334 7.95 -7.99 -12.73
N GLU A 335 8.88 -7.32 -13.40
CA GLU A 335 8.92 -7.23 -14.86
C GLU A 335 9.19 -8.61 -15.50
N TYR A 336 10.13 -9.38 -14.94
CA TYR A 336 10.41 -10.74 -15.38
C TYR A 336 9.18 -11.65 -15.20
N VAL A 337 8.54 -11.63 -14.02
CA VAL A 337 7.30 -12.39 -13.76
C VAL A 337 6.22 -12.03 -14.77
N SER A 338 6.03 -10.74 -15.01
CA SER A 338 5.01 -10.24 -15.95
C SER A 338 5.27 -10.71 -17.38
N ASN A 339 6.51 -10.65 -17.84
CA ASN A 339 6.92 -11.13 -19.16
C ASN A 339 6.75 -12.65 -19.30
N THR A 340 7.10 -13.41 -18.26
CA THR A 340 6.89 -14.85 -18.21
C THR A 340 5.41 -15.19 -18.31
N VAL A 341 4.56 -14.56 -17.48
CA VAL A 341 3.10 -14.75 -17.56
C VAL A 341 2.59 -14.51 -18.97
N LYS A 342 2.98 -13.39 -19.59
CA LYS A 342 2.57 -13.04 -20.94
C LYS A 342 2.96 -14.11 -21.98
N HIS A 343 4.13 -14.73 -21.81
CA HIS A 343 4.61 -15.78 -22.74
C HIS A 343 3.74 -17.04 -22.69
N PHE A 344 3.16 -17.38 -21.51
CA PHE A 344 2.30 -18.54 -21.33
C PHE A 344 0.84 -18.31 -21.68
N LEU A 345 0.45 -17.09 -22.06
CA LEU A 345 -0.93 -16.78 -22.43
C LEU A 345 -1.18 -17.02 -23.90
N HIS A 346 -2.36 -17.58 -24.19
CA HIS A 346 -2.89 -17.75 -25.54
C HIS A 346 -3.74 -16.54 -25.95
N ASP A 347 -4.16 -16.50 -27.22
CA ASP A 347 -5.14 -15.53 -27.69
C ASP A 347 -6.43 -15.66 -26.88
N ASN A 348 -7.05 -14.54 -26.53
CA ASN A 348 -8.22 -14.44 -25.65
C ASN A 348 -8.00 -14.80 -24.17
N GLU A 349 -6.76 -14.81 -23.70
CA GLU A 349 -6.42 -14.84 -22.28
C GLU A 349 -5.84 -13.50 -21.86
N ILE A 350 -6.07 -13.10 -20.64
CA ILE A 350 -5.64 -11.79 -20.14
C ILE A 350 -5.02 -11.94 -18.75
N TYR A 351 -4.14 -11.01 -18.43
CA TYR A 351 -3.56 -10.92 -17.10
C TYR A 351 -3.34 -9.47 -16.69
N SER A 352 -3.15 -9.28 -15.41
CA SER A 352 -2.77 -7.99 -14.84
C SER A 352 -2.00 -8.18 -13.54
N ARG A 353 -1.16 -7.22 -13.23
CA ARG A 353 -0.67 -7.01 -11.90
C ARG A 353 -1.67 -6.12 -11.13
N LEU A 354 -2.09 -6.55 -9.94
CA LEU A 354 -3.04 -5.80 -9.11
C LEU A 354 -2.34 -4.68 -8.34
N ASN A 355 -1.46 -5.06 -7.45
CA ASN A 355 -0.60 -4.17 -6.65
C ASN A 355 0.52 -5.02 -6.03
N GLY A 356 1.62 -4.38 -5.56
CA GLY A 356 2.72 -5.11 -4.96
C GLY A 356 3.24 -6.23 -5.86
N ASP A 357 3.19 -7.45 -5.38
CA ASP A 357 3.57 -8.70 -6.04
C ASP A 357 2.38 -9.57 -6.48
N TYR A 358 1.15 -9.03 -6.38
CA TYR A 358 -0.07 -9.76 -6.73
C TYR A 358 -0.39 -9.68 -8.22
N PHE A 359 -0.62 -10.84 -8.82
CA PHE A 359 -1.01 -10.99 -10.22
C PHE A 359 -2.33 -11.74 -10.34
N VAL A 360 -3.08 -11.40 -11.37
CA VAL A 360 -4.33 -12.06 -11.76
C VAL A 360 -4.28 -12.45 -13.22
N ILE A 361 -4.73 -13.65 -13.53
CA ILE A 361 -4.78 -14.20 -14.89
C ILE A 361 -6.17 -14.75 -15.12
N LEU A 362 -6.74 -14.53 -16.31
CA LEU A 362 -7.92 -15.24 -16.81
C LEU A 362 -7.46 -16.18 -17.92
N MET A 363 -7.53 -17.48 -17.66
CA MET A 363 -7.11 -18.53 -18.59
C MET A 363 -8.30 -19.36 -19.03
N HIS A 364 -8.30 -19.77 -20.29
CA HIS A 364 -9.18 -20.78 -20.83
C HIS A 364 -8.51 -22.16 -20.72
N TYR A 365 -9.28 -23.21 -20.45
CA TYR A 365 -8.77 -24.59 -20.38
C TYR A 365 -9.80 -25.58 -20.93
N GLN A 366 -9.35 -26.69 -21.47
CA GLN A 366 -10.20 -27.79 -21.90
C GLN A 366 -10.36 -28.82 -20.79
N THR A 367 -9.25 -29.14 -20.11
CA THR A 367 -9.21 -30.03 -18.96
C THR A 367 -8.43 -29.42 -17.81
N GLU A 368 -8.72 -29.82 -16.58
CA GLU A 368 -7.98 -29.34 -15.42
C GLU A 368 -6.50 -29.75 -15.46
N ASP A 369 -6.21 -30.93 -16.00
CA ASP A 369 -4.82 -31.40 -16.14
C ASP A 369 -4.01 -30.51 -17.08
N GLU A 370 -4.62 -30.04 -18.18
CA GLU A 370 -4.00 -29.07 -19.09
C GLU A 370 -3.72 -27.75 -18.38
N LEU A 371 -4.69 -27.22 -17.63
CA LEU A 371 -4.52 -26.00 -16.86
C LEU A 371 -3.36 -26.13 -15.86
N LEU A 372 -3.37 -27.23 -15.09
CA LEU A 372 -2.36 -27.48 -14.07
C LEU A 372 -0.95 -27.66 -14.65
N LEU A 373 -0.85 -28.32 -15.82
CA LEU A 373 0.42 -28.46 -16.51
C LEU A 373 0.98 -27.11 -16.94
N ARG A 374 0.16 -26.26 -17.58
CA ARG A 374 0.55 -24.90 -17.97
C ARG A 374 0.95 -24.05 -16.76
N LEU A 375 0.21 -24.10 -15.66
CA LEU A 375 0.52 -23.40 -14.44
C LEU A 375 1.82 -23.88 -13.80
N LYS A 376 2.08 -25.20 -13.83
CA LYS A 376 3.32 -25.80 -13.35
C LYS A 376 4.55 -25.35 -14.15
N GLU A 377 4.42 -25.33 -15.47
CA GLU A 377 5.48 -24.87 -16.36
C GLU A 377 5.74 -23.37 -16.14
N MET A 378 4.69 -22.55 -16.09
CA MET A 378 4.80 -21.10 -15.81
C MET A 378 5.46 -20.85 -14.45
N LYS A 379 5.05 -21.58 -13.41
CA LYS A 379 5.68 -21.53 -12.08
C LYS A 379 7.17 -21.86 -12.16
N SER A 380 7.51 -22.98 -12.81
CA SER A 380 8.91 -23.40 -12.95
C SER A 380 9.77 -22.36 -13.63
N GLU A 381 9.25 -21.69 -14.67
CA GLU A 381 9.92 -20.62 -15.39
C GLU A 381 10.11 -19.37 -14.49
N ILE A 382 9.09 -19.01 -13.71
CA ILE A 382 9.20 -17.87 -12.76
C ILE A 382 10.25 -18.17 -11.67
N GLU A 383 10.22 -19.38 -11.11
CA GLU A 383 11.16 -19.81 -10.06
C GLU A 383 12.60 -19.98 -10.56
N ASP A 384 12.79 -20.15 -11.88
CA ASP A 384 14.10 -20.20 -12.52
C ASP A 384 14.80 -18.82 -12.59
N TYR A 385 14.17 -17.74 -12.11
CA TYR A 385 14.76 -16.40 -12.06
C TYR A 385 16.14 -16.39 -11.38
N LYS A 386 16.34 -17.21 -10.34
CA LYS A 386 17.62 -17.33 -9.64
C LYS A 386 18.79 -17.81 -10.53
N ASN A 387 18.49 -18.60 -11.57
CA ASN A 387 19.49 -19.09 -12.53
C ASN A 387 19.72 -18.11 -13.69
N LYS A 388 18.77 -17.19 -13.90
CA LYS A 388 18.78 -16.19 -14.99
C LYS A 388 19.22 -14.80 -14.51
N SER A 389 19.42 -14.63 -13.21
CA SER A 389 19.81 -13.39 -12.58
C SER A 389 21.06 -13.58 -11.71
N ASP A 390 21.71 -12.47 -11.36
CA ASP A 390 22.84 -12.47 -10.42
C ASP A 390 22.40 -12.65 -8.95
N TYR A 391 21.11 -12.79 -8.70
CA TYR A 391 20.51 -12.82 -7.36
C TYR A 391 20.15 -14.26 -6.97
N ARG A 392 20.87 -14.79 -5.98
CA ARG A 392 20.62 -16.13 -5.43
C ARG A 392 19.53 -16.12 -4.37
N TYR A 393 18.28 -16.02 -4.79
CA TYR A 393 17.10 -16.09 -3.93
C TYR A 393 16.08 -17.07 -4.50
N ASP A 394 15.59 -17.96 -3.65
CA ASP A 394 14.55 -18.91 -4.07
C ASP A 394 13.19 -18.21 -4.16
N ILE A 395 12.76 -17.99 -5.39
CA ILE A 395 11.43 -17.47 -5.68
C ILE A 395 10.42 -18.59 -5.51
N ILE A 396 9.36 -18.36 -4.76
CA ILE A 396 8.28 -19.30 -4.55
C ILE A 396 6.99 -18.65 -5.00
N VAL A 397 6.23 -19.33 -5.85
CA VAL A 397 4.95 -18.89 -6.35
C VAL A 397 3.84 -19.80 -5.87
N ARG A 398 2.77 -19.24 -5.31
CA ARG A 398 1.56 -19.95 -4.93
C ARG A 398 0.34 -19.39 -5.63
N MET A 399 -0.50 -20.27 -6.16
CA MET A 399 -1.61 -19.93 -7.03
C MET A 399 -2.93 -20.34 -6.42
N GLY A 400 -3.89 -19.43 -6.32
CA GLY A 400 -5.27 -19.76 -6.04
C GLY A 400 -6.09 -19.71 -7.32
N ILE A 401 -6.95 -20.67 -7.53
CA ILE A 401 -7.70 -20.86 -8.77
C ILE A 401 -9.19 -20.81 -8.45
N CYS A 402 -9.91 -19.94 -9.11
CA CYS A 402 -11.38 -19.89 -9.10
C CYS A 402 -11.91 -20.27 -10.48
N ARG A 403 -12.70 -21.36 -10.55
CA ARG A 403 -13.42 -21.74 -11.78
C ARG A 403 -14.52 -20.72 -12.04
N ILE A 404 -14.68 -20.34 -13.29
CA ILE A 404 -15.79 -19.51 -13.74
C ILE A 404 -16.75 -20.41 -14.50
N ASP A 405 -17.87 -20.71 -13.88
CA ASP A 405 -18.90 -21.59 -14.44
C ASP A 405 -19.78 -20.90 -15.49
N VAL A 406 -20.58 -21.71 -16.17
CA VAL A 406 -21.49 -21.23 -17.24
C VAL A 406 -22.54 -20.24 -16.71
N GLU A 407 -23.02 -20.42 -15.47
CA GLU A 407 -24.02 -19.55 -14.86
C GLU A 407 -23.40 -18.17 -14.58
N SER A 408 -22.20 -18.14 -14.02
CA SER A 408 -21.43 -16.90 -13.79
C SER A 408 -21.13 -16.17 -15.10
N ILE A 409 -20.74 -16.90 -16.15
CA ILE A 409 -20.50 -16.32 -17.48
C ILE A 409 -21.79 -15.74 -18.05
N ALA A 410 -22.90 -16.47 -17.97
CA ALA A 410 -24.21 -16.01 -18.47
C ALA A 410 -24.68 -14.74 -17.74
N ALA A 411 -24.50 -14.66 -16.43
CA ALA A 411 -24.81 -13.48 -15.64
C ALA A 411 -24.00 -12.26 -16.10
N ILE A 412 -22.68 -12.41 -16.30
CA ILE A 412 -21.79 -11.34 -16.76
C ILE A 412 -22.15 -10.87 -18.18
N ILE A 413 -22.43 -11.80 -19.10
CA ILE A 413 -22.73 -11.49 -20.50
C ILE A 413 -24.13 -10.89 -20.66
N GLY A 414 -25.12 -11.38 -19.90
CA GLY A 414 -26.52 -10.93 -19.95
C GLY A 414 -26.76 -9.54 -19.35
N GLU A 415 -25.90 -9.03 -18.52
CA GLU A 415 -26.01 -7.70 -17.94
C GLU A 415 -25.75 -6.60 -18.99
N LYS A 416 -26.63 -5.57 -19.00
CA LYS A 416 -26.32 -4.34 -19.76
C LYS A 416 -24.98 -3.79 -19.28
N PRO A 417 -24.17 -3.19 -20.17
CA PRO A 417 -22.82 -2.76 -19.86
C PRO A 417 -22.79 -1.57 -18.88
N GLN A 418 -23.10 -1.80 -17.62
CA GLN A 418 -22.78 -0.91 -16.52
C GLN A 418 -21.42 -1.36 -15.97
N SER A 419 -20.42 -0.51 -16.14
CA SER A 419 -19.03 -0.78 -15.75
C SER A 419 -18.88 -1.23 -14.29
N THR A 420 -19.76 -0.80 -13.40
CA THR A 420 -19.78 -1.13 -11.99
C THR A 420 -20.06 -2.60 -11.69
N ASN A 421 -20.97 -3.26 -12.46
CA ASN A 421 -21.33 -4.65 -12.21
C ASN A 421 -20.20 -5.61 -12.61
N ILE A 422 -19.51 -5.32 -13.71
CA ILE A 422 -18.37 -6.15 -14.17
C ILE A 422 -17.22 -6.11 -13.16
N VAL A 423 -16.89 -4.92 -12.64
CA VAL A 423 -15.86 -4.77 -11.60
C VAL A 423 -16.20 -5.60 -10.36
N SER A 424 -17.47 -5.57 -9.95
CA SER A 424 -17.95 -6.36 -8.79
C SER A 424 -17.77 -7.87 -9.01
N HIS A 425 -18.12 -8.39 -10.17
CA HIS A 425 -17.95 -9.81 -10.50
C HIS A 425 -16.46 -10.21 -10.54
N VAL A 426 -15.62 -9.41 -11.20
CA VAL A 426 -14.17 -9.68 -11.25
C VAL A 426 -13.59 -9.74 -9.86
N ASN A 427 -13.92 -8.78 -8.99
CA ASN A 427 -13.47 -8.76 -7.61
C ASN A 427 -13.91 -10.00 -6.82
N GLN A 428 -15.16 -10.45 -6.98
CA GLN A 428 -15.63 -11.69 -6.34
C GLN A 428 -14.81 -12.91 -6.73
N PHE A 429 -14.44 -13.05 -8.01
CA PHE A 429 -13.59 -14.15 -8.46
C PHE A 429 -12.16 -14.02 -7.94
N ILE A 430 -11.61 -12.79 -7.88
CA ILE A 430 -10.30 -12.52 -7.30
C ILE A 430 -10.29 -12.89 -5.81
N ASP A 431 -11.31 -12.48 -5.07
CA ASP A 431 -11.44 -12.80 -3.64
C ASP A 431 -11.49 -14.32 -3.42
N LYS A 432 -12.30 -15.04 -4.20
CA LYS A 432 -12.37 -16.50 -4.16
C LYS A 432 -11.02 -17.15 -4.48
N ALA A 433 -10.34 -16.69 -5.54
CA ALA A 433 -9.02 -17.21 -5.87
C ALA A 433 -7.97 -16.84 -4.81
N SER A 434 -8.05 -15.64 -4.22
CA SER A 434 -7.17 -15.22 -3.12
C SER A 434 -7.34 -16.10 -1.88
N LEU A 435 -8.57 -16.46 -1.53
CA LEU A 435 -8.87 -17.40 -0.44
C LEU A 435 -8.26 -18.78 -0.70
N ALA A 436 -8.40 -19.30 -1.93
CA ALA A 436 -7.77 -20.55 -2.32
C ALA A 436 -6.24 -20.49 -2.19
N ARG A 437 -5.60 -19.40 -2.62
CA ARG A 437 -4.16 -19.20 -2.45
C ARG A 437 -3.75 -19.14 -0.98
N GLN A 438 -4.51 -18.41 -0.16
CA GLN A 438 -4.23 -18.30 1.29
C GLN A 438 -4.29 -19.67 1.99
N SER A 439 -5.15 -20.59 1.55
CA SER A 439 -5.28 -21.92 2.16
C SER A 439 -4.00 -22.76 2.08
N ILE A 440 -3.11 -22.45 1.13
CA ILE A 440 -1.83 -23.17 0.91
C ILE A 440 -0.59 -22.38 1.33
N LYS A 441 -0.76 -21.19 1.93
CA LYS A 441 0.36 -20.29 2.25
C LYS A 441 1.44 -20.95 3.12
N ASN A 442 1.05 -21.81 4.04
CA ASN A 442 1.95 -22.47 4.99
C ASN A 442 2.19 -23.95 4.67
N MET A 443 1.76 -24.43 3.48
CA MET A 443 1.97 -25.81 3.07
C MET A 443 3.37 -26.02 2.47
N PRO A 444 3.85 -27.28 2.41
CA PRO A 444 5.13 -27.61 1.78
C PRO A 444 5.24 -27.05 0.35
N HIS A 445 6.47 -26.76 -0.10
CA HIS A 445 6.74 -26.20 -1.43
C HIS A 445 6.19 -27.00 -2.61
N GLN A 446 5.92 -28.28 -2.41
CA GLN A 446 5.32 -29.16 -3.42
C GLN A 446 3.87 -28.75 -3.75
N THR A 447 3.14 -28.17 -2.79
CA THR A 447 1.78 -27.69 -2.97
C THR A 447 1.82 -26.23 -3.45
N PHE A 448 1.68 -26.01 -4.76
CA PHE A 448 1.78 -24.67 -5.36
C PHE A 448 0.44 -24.09 -5.79
N TYR A 449 -0.65 -24.86 -5.80
CA TYR A 449 -1.97 -24.38 -6.20
C TYR A 449 -3.07 -24.93 -5.28
N SER A 450 -4.20 -24.22 -5.27
CA SER A 450 -5.45 -24.67 -4.68
C SER A 450 -6.63 -24.14 -5.48
N PHE A 451 -7.65 -24.98 -5.68
CA PHE A 451 -8.93 -24.54 -6.22
C PHE A 451 -9.81 -23.99 -5.10
N TYR A 452 -10.51 -22.90 -5.39
CA TYR A 452 -11.53 -22.38 -4.50
C TYR A 452 -12.66 -23.39 -4.29
N GLN A 453 -13.10 -23.53 -3.06
CA GLN A 453 -14.23 -24.34 -2.63
C GLN A 453 -15.02 -23.55 -1.58
N ASP A 454 -16.35 -23.60 -1.62
CA ASP A 454 -17.20 -22.82 -0.70
C ASP A 454 -16.91 -23.11 0.78
N ARG A 455 -16.52 -24.32 1.11
CA ARG A 455 -16.05 -24.70 2.46
C ARG A 455 -14.87 -23.87 2.98
N MET A 456 -14.13 -23.20 2.11
CA MET A 456 -13.03 -22.32 2.52
C MET A 456 -13.53 -21.06 3.24
N ILE A 457 -14.63 -20.48 2.76
CA ILE A 457 -15.29 -19.36 3.45
C ILE A 457 -15.82 -19.81 4.80
N GLU A 458 -16.50 -20.97 4.83
CA GLU A 458 -17.04 -21.54 6.08
C GLU A 458 -15.92 -21.76 7.11
N ARG A 459 -14.76 -22.25 6.65
CA ARG A 459 -13.59 -22.43 7.51
C ARG A 459 -13.09 -21.10 8.08
N ILE A 460 -12.97 -20.05 7.25
CA ILE A 460 -12.51 -18.73 7.68
C ILE A 460 -13.50 -18.12 8.68
N LEU A 461 -14.80 -18.22 8.41
CA LEU A 461 -15.82 -17.73 9.33
C LEU A 461 -15.74 -18.47 10.67
N ARG A 462 -15.57 -19.81 10.63
CA ARG A 462 -15.38 -20.63 11.84
C ARG A 462 -14.11 -20.25 12.59
N GLU A 463 -12.98 -20.04 11.89
CA GLU A 463 -11.73 -19.59 12.52
C GLU A 463 -11.91 -18.21 13.20
N LYS A 464 -12.62 -17.28 12.56
CA LYS A 464 -12.94 -15.97 13.14
C LYS A 464 -13.84 -16.05 14.37
N GLU A 465 -14.82 -16.93 14.32
CA GLU A 465 -15.70 -17.21 15.46
C GLU A 465 -14.89 -17.77 16.63
N ILE A 466 -14.05 -18.77 16.38
CA ILE A 466 -13.13 -19.34 17.38
C ILE A 466 -12.20 -18.27 17.98
N GLU A 467 -11.60 -17.42 17.14
CA GLU A 467 -10.74 -16.31 17.62
C GLU A 467 -11.50 -15.33 18.50
N SER A 468 -12.76 -15.04 18.21
CA SER A 468 -13.56 -14.11 19.01
C SER A 468 -13.93 -14.66 20.38
N GLU A 469 -14.05 -15.98 20.51
CA GLU A 469 -14.55 -16.65 21.71
C GLU A 469 -13.43 -17.24 22.60
N MET A 470 -12.21 -17.41 22.08
CA MET A 470 -11.12 -18.19 22.72
C MET A 470 -10.72 -17.67 24.11
N HIS A 471 -10.60 -16.36 24.31
CA HIS A 471 -10.21 -15.78 25.60
C HIS A 471 -11.33 -15.91 26.65
N GLU A 472 -12.58 -15.71 26.23
CA GLU A 472 -13.72 -15.87 27.11
C GLU A 472 -13.89 -17.34 27.53
N ALA A 473 -13.75 -18.26 26.60
CA ALA A 473 -13.77 -19.70 26.84
C ALA A 473 -12.68 -20.15 27.82
N LEU A 474 -11.47 -19.61 27.71
CA LEU A 474 -10.38 -19.88 28.67
C LEU A 474 -10.75 -19.42 30.08
N ASN A 475 -11.29 -18.21 30.21
CA ASN A 475 -11.67 -17.62 31.50
C ASN A 475 -12.87 -18.35 32.15
N HIS A 476 -13.81 -18.87 31.36
CA HIS A 476 -14.96 -19.62 31.84
C HIS A 476 -14.64 -21.09 32.17
N GLY A 477 -13.48 -21.59 31.74
CA GLY A 477 -13.11 -22.98 31.96
C GLY A 477 -13.73 -23.96 30.96
N ASP A 478 -14.09 -23.48 29.77
CA ASP A 478 -14.69 -24.29 28.71
C ASP A 478 -13.67 -25.25 28.09
N PHE A 479 -12.38 -24.98 28.27
CA PHE A 479 -11.31 -25.90 27.91
C PHE A 479 -11.11 -26.92 29.02
N VAL A 480 -11.27 -28.16 28.68
CA VAL A 480 -11.08 -29.32 29.59
C VAL A 480 -10.06 -30.25 29.00
N PHE A 481 -9.52 -31.16 29.79
CA PHE A 481 -8.70 -32.21 29.23
C PHE A 481 -9.40 -33.57 29.30
N TYR A 482 -9.20 -34.37 28.26
CA TYR A 482 -9.52 -35.79 28.23
C TYR A 482 -8.23 -36.56 28.39
N LEU A 483 -8.33 -37.78 28.94
CA LEU A 483 -7.20 -38.67 29.10
C LEU A 483 -7.33 -39.86 28.17
N GLN A 484 -6.27 -40.17 27.43
CA GLN A 484 -6.17 -41.40 26.68
C GLN A 484 -5.13 -42.31 27.32
N PRO A 485 -5.50 -43.51 27.74
CA PRO A 485 -4.58 -44.44 28.41
C PRO A 485 -3.47 -44.93 27.48
N LYS A 486 -2.24 -45.01 28.01
CA LYS A 486 -1.09 -45.69 27.43
C LYS A 486 -0.94 -47.04 28.12
N TYR A 487 -0.99 -48.15 27.39
CA TYR A 487 -0.91 -49.51 27.91
C TYR A 487 0.48 -50.09 27.71
N SER A 488 1.04 -50.70 28.75
CA SER A 488 2.28 -51.47 28.65
C SER A 488 1.97 -52.85 28.04
N LEU A 489 2.65 -53.15 26.95
CA LEU A 489 2.52 -54.49 26.32
C LEU A 489 3.14 -55.60 27.18
N LYS A 490 4.12 -55.26 28.02
CA LYS A 490 4.79 -56.20 28.92
C LYS A 490 3.92 -56.59 30.10
N THR A 491 3.31 -55.62 30.79
CA THR A 491 2.50 -55.84 31.99
C THR A 491 1.02 -56.04 31.70
N ARG A 492 0.58 -55.64 30.51
CA ARG A 492 -0.85 -55.57 30.08
C ARG A 492 -1.70 -54.69 31.01
N THR A 493 -1.08 -53.69 31.62
CA THR A 493 -1.73 -52.70 32.49
C THR A 493 -1.49 -51.30 31.99
N ILE A 494 -2.25 -50.34 32.53
CA ILE A 494 -2.03 -48.97 32.24
C ILE A 494 -0.64 -48.53 32.74
N ALA A 495 0.13 -47.82 31.91
CA ALA A 495 1.47 -47.36 32.22
C ALA A 495 1.61 -45.81 32.17
N GLY A 496 0.61 -45.15 31.66
CA GLY A 496 0.53 -43.71 31.56
C GLY A 496 -0.78 -43.26 30.90
N ALA A 497 -0.91 -41.97 30.69
CA ALA A 497 -2.01 -41.40 29.90
C ALA A 497 -1.56 -40.10 29.22
N GLU A 498 -2.19 -39.79 28.12
CA GLU A 498 -2.01 -38.48 27.43
C GLU A 498 -3.18 -37.56 27.74
N ALA A 499 -2.86 -36.33 28.11
CA ALA A 499 -3.82 -35.23 28.33
C ALA A 499 -4.09 -34.50 27.03
N LEU A 500 -5.30 -34.66 26.52
CA LEU A 500 -5.76 -34.13 25.26
C LEU A 500 -6.78 -33.03 25.49
N VAL A 501 -6.48 -31.80 25.07
CA VAL A 501 -7.40 -30.67 25.21
C VAL A 501 -8.70 -30.91 24.47
N ARG A 502 -9.81 -30.47 25.05
CA ARG A 502 -11.15 -30.47 24.46
C ARG A 502 -11.80 -29.13 24.78
N TRP A 503 -12.48 -28.56 23.83
CA TRP A 503 -13.27 -27.34 24.08
C TRP A 503 -14.75 -27.71 24.15
N ILE A 504 -15.33 -27.61 25.33
CA ILE A 504 -16.76 -27.84 25.58
C ILE A 504 -17.48 -26.52 25.46
N HIS A 505 -17.89 -26.20 24.25
CA HIS A 505 -18.54 -24.93 23.98
C HIS A 505 -20.03 -24.98 24.43
N PRO A 506 -20.54 -23.97 25.20
CA PRO A 506 -21.91 -24.01 25.74
C PRO A 506 -23.01 -24.14 24.66
N GLY A 507 -22.82 -23.57 23.48
CA GLY A 507 -23.81 -23.58 22.40
C GLY A 507 -23.55 -24.59 21.28
N LYS A 508 -22.30 -25.07 21.12
CA LYS A 508 -21.90 -25.95 19.99
C LYS A 508 -21.50 -27.36 20.40
N GLY A 509 -21.44 -27.60 21.72
CA GLY A 509 -20.97 -28.87 22.25
C GLY A 509 -19.44 -29.04 22.13
N LEU A 510 -18.97 -30.22 21.90
CA LEU A 510 -17.55 -30.55 21.79
C LEU A 510 -16.95 -30.07 20.47
N ILE A 511 -16.05 -29.10 20.54
CA ILE A 511 -15.22 -28.63 19.44
C ILE A 511 -13.91 -29.44 19.45
N PRO A 512 -13.56 -30.17 18.35
CA PRO A 512 -12.36 -30.99 18.30
C PRO A 512 -11.08 -30.14 18.18
N PRO A 513 -9.92 -30.59 18.71
CA PRO A 513 -8.64 -29.87 18.68
C PRO A 513 -8.21 -29.46 17.28
N ASP A 514 -8.41 -30.29 16.28
CA ASP A 514 -8.05 -30.00 14.87
C ASP A 514 -8.72 -28.72 14.32
N SER A 515 -9.82 -28.29 14.95
CA SER A 515 -10.54 -27.08 14.54
C SER A 515 -9.93 -25.82 15.13
N PHE A 516 -9.22 -25.85 16.26
CA PHE A 516 -8.73 -24.66 16.94
C PHE A 516 -7.22 -24.66 17.24
N ILE A 517 -6.57 -25.82 17.46
CA ILE A 517 -5.13 -25.85 17.75
C ILE A 517 -4.28 -25.21 16.64
N PRO A 518 -4.49 -25.54 15.34
CA PRO A 518 -3.72 -24.89 14.28
C PRO A 518 -3.93 -23.37 14.21
N LEU A 519 -5.10 -22.88 14.60
CA LEU A 519 -5.41 -21.46 14.69
C LEU A 519 -4.66 -20.81 15.88
N PHE A 520 -4.71 -21.46 17.06
CA PHE A 520 -4.04 -20.99 18.26
C PHE A 520 -2.51 -21.00 18.12
N GLU A 521 -1.96 -21.93 17.36
CA GLU A 521 -0.55 -21.89 16.97
C GLU A 521 -0.21 -20.70 16.08
N ARG A 522 -1.09 -20.36 15.10
CA ARG A 522 -0.85 -19.21 14.23
C ARG A 522 -0.91 -17.86 14.94
N ASN A 523 -1.84 -17.70 15.90
CA ASN A 523 -2.04 -16.44 16.63
C ASN A 523 -1.31 -16.36 17.97
N GLY A 524 -0.65 -17.45 18.41
CA GLY A 524 0.13 -17.48 19.64
C GLY A 524 -0.64 -17.88 20.91
N PHE A 525 -1.96 -18.01 20.85
CA PHE A 525 -2.81 -18.37 21.99
C PHE A 525 -2.55 -19.77 22.52
N VAL A 526 -1.98 -20.64 21.69
CA VAL A 526 -1.60 -22.00 22.10
C VAL A 526 -0.74 -22.00 23.36
N THR A 527 0.11 -20.99 23.59
CA THR A 527 0.96 -20.92 24.77
C THR A 527 0.15 -20.69 26.06
N GLU A 528 -0.99 -20.01 25.98
CA GLU A 528 -1.91 -19.82 27.11
C GLU A 528 -2.65 -21.11 27.42
N ILE A 529 -3.10 -21.81 26.38
CA ILE A 529 -3.77 -23.11 26.49
C ILE A 529 -2.83 -24.16 27.12
N ASP A 530 -1.57 -24.24 26.66
CA ASP A 530 -0.62 -25.23 27.20
C ASP A 530 -0.39 -25.04 28.70
N PHE A 531 -0.18 -23.80 29.16
CA PHE A 531 -0.05 -23.54 30.60
C PHE A 531 -1.35 -23.76 31.37
N TYR A 532 -2.50 -23.42 30.80
CA TYR A 532 -3.80 -23.71 31.39
C TYR A 532 -4.00 -25.21 31.54
N MET A 533 -3.71 -26.00 30.52
CA MET A 533 -3.78 -27.45 30.53
C MET A 533 -2.85 -28.06 31.58
N LEU A 534 -1.60 -27.59 31.65
CA LEU A 534 -0.63 -28.01 32.67
C LEU A 534 -1.21 -27.77 34.08
N GLU A 535 -1.78 -26.61 34.33
CA GLU A 535 -2.37 -26.26 35.60
C GLU A 535 -3.57 -27.16 35.98
N GLN A 536 -4.48 -27.40 35.01
CA GLN A 536 -5.64 -28.25 35.19
C GLN A 536 -5.22 -29.71 35.49
N VAL A 537 -4.24 -30.23 34.72
CA VAL A 537 -3.71 -31.58 34.95
C VAL A 537 -3.06 -31.71 36.33
N CYS A 538 -2.19 -30.75 36.72
CA CYS A 538 -1.54 -30.74 37.99
C CYS A 538 -2.57 -30.67 39.17
N GLN A 539 -3.58 -29.82 39.02
CA GLN A 539 -4.65 -29.70 40.03
C GLN A 539 -5.40 -31.04 40.22
N LYS A 540 -5.75 -31.71 39.08
CA LYS A 540 -6.45 -33.02 39.12
C LYS A 540 -5.54 -34.10 39.70
N MET A 541 -4.27 -34.15 39.29
CA MET A 541 -3.30 -35.10 39.82
C MET A 541 -3.11 -34.91 41.33
N ARG A 542 -3.05 -33.66 41.83
CA ARG A 542 -2.97 -33.39 43.29
C ARG A 542 -4.17 -34.02 44.01
N THR A 543 -5.39 -33.88 43.46
CA THR A 543 -6.58 -34.49 44.02
C THR A 543 -6.48 -36.01 44.08
N TRP A 544 -5.88 -36.66 43.08
CA TRP A 544 -5.67 -38.12 43.07
C TRP A 544 -4.60 -38.54 44.06
N LEU A 545 -3.51 -37.83 44.18
CA LEU A 545 -2.46 -38.11 45.16
C LEU A 545 -2.97 -37.93 46.58
N ASP A 546 -3.81 -36.94 46.85
CA ASP A 546 -4.44 -36.75 48.16
C ASP A 546 -5.40 -37.85 48.54
N LYS A 547 -6.02 -38.49 47.55
CA LYS A 547 -6.85 -39.68 47.71
C LYS A 547 -6.03 -40.97 47.80
N ASN A 548 -4.68 -40.89 47.76
CA ASN A 548 -3.75 -42.03 47.71
C ASN A 548 -4.01 -43.01 46.55
N TYR A 549 -4.47 -42.51 45.40
CA TYR A 549 -4.60 -43.33 44.21
C TYR A 549 -3.22 -43.63 43.59
N ASN A 550 -3.13 -44.74 42.88
CA ASN A 550 -1.93 -45.08 42.15
C ASN A 550 -1.87 -44.29 40.82
N VAL A 551 -1.38 -43.05 40.90
CA VAL A 551 -1.34 -42.14 39.78
C VAL A 551 -0.27 -42.56 38.81
N VAL A 552 -0.64 -42.71 37.53
CA VAL A 552 0.30 -42.98 36.41
C VAL A 552 0.85 -41.71 35.82
N PRO A 553 2.01 -41.74 35.16
CA PRO A 553 2.55 -40.58 34.43
C PRO A 553 1.54 -40.05 33.41
N ILE A 554 1.41 -38.72 33.36
CA ILE A 554 0.57 -38.04 32.39
C ILE A 554 1.44 -37.21 31.47
N SER A 555 1.27 -37.41 30.16
CA SER A 555 1.91 -36.58 29.15
C SER A 555 1.04 -35.40 28.74
N ILE A 556 1.68 -34.26 28.50
CA ILE A 556 1.06 -33.01 28.15
C ILE A 556 1.77 -32.48 26.90
N ASN A 557 1.00 -32.11 25.89
CA ASN A 557 1.49 -31.49 24.68
C ASN A 557 2.06 -30.10 24.97
N LEU A 558 3.22 -29.79 24.39
CA LEU A 558 3.89 -28.49 24.52
C LEU A 558 4.23 -27.91 23.15
N SER A 559 3.63 -26.79 22.81
CA SER A 559 3.82 -26.14 21.54
C SER A 559 5.28 -25.66 21.34
N ARG A 560 5.78 -25.74 20.11
CA ARG A 560 7.09 -25.23 19.69
C ARG A 560 7.33 -23.75 20.04
N GLN A 561 6.28 -22.97 20.29
CA GLN A 561 6.39 -21.57 20.64
C GLN A 561 7.02 -21.35 22.03
N HIS A 562 6.96 -22.36 22.88
CA HIS A 562 7.59 -22.35 24.21
C HIS A 562 9.12 -22.46 24.14
N LEU A 563 9.66 -23.07 23.10
CA LEU A 563 11.08 -23.34 22.94
C LEU A 563 11.95 -22.08 22.85
N GLN A 564 11.36 -20.92 22.58
CA GLN A 564 12.06 -19.65 22.42
C GLN A 564 12.00 -18.75 23.66
N LYS A 565 11.19 -19.11 24.66
CA LYS A 565 10.95 -18.28 25.81
C LYS A 565 11.76 -18.85 27.00
N GLU A 566 12.80 -18.15 27.42
CA GLU A 566 13.62 -18.55 28.59
C GLU A 566 12.82 -18.77 29.87
N GLU A 567 11.70 -18.08 30.01
CA GLU A 567 10.81 -18.16 31.18
C GLU A 567 9.94 -19.44 31.21
N THR A 568 9.87 -20.22 30.12
CA THR A 568 8.94 -21.37 30.04
C THR A 568 9.23 -22.40 31.11
N LEU A 569 10.49 -22.78 31.30
CA LEU A 569 10.87 -23.77 32.31
C LEU A 569 10.59 -23.31 33.75
N SER A 570 10.80 -22.02 34.04
CA SER A 570 10.47 -21.47 35.37
C SER A 570 8.98 -21.51 35.63
N LYS A 571 8.14 -21.17 34.63
CA LYS A 571 6.68 -21.23 34.75
C LYS A 571 6.18 -22.68 34.90
N ILE A 572 6.72 -23.63 34.14
CA ILE A 572 6.40 -25.05 34.32
C ILE A 572 6.72 -25.48 35.76
N SER A 573 7.92 -25.18 36.21
CA SER A 573 8.38 -25.53 37.57
C SER A 573 7.52 -24.88 38.67
N GLU A 574 7.10 -23.62 38.47
CA GLU A 574 6.20 -22.90 39.37
C GLU A 574 4.84 -23.59 39.53
N VAL A 575 4.21 -23.96 38.41
CA VAL A 575 2.93 -24.66 38.41
C VAL A 575 3.06 -26.03 39.08
N VAL A 576 4.06 -26.81 38.72
CA VAL A 576 4.28 -28.15 39.29
C VAL A 576 4.55 -28.09 40.79
N ASN A 577 5.37 -27.13 41.23
CA ASN A 577 5.65 -26.93 42.66
C ASN A 577 4.42 -26.43 43.43
N LYS A 578 3.61 -25.53 42.82
CA LYS A 578 2.35 -25.03 43.40
C LYS A 578 1.43 -26.18 43.84
N TYR A 579 1.34 -27.21 43.01
CA TYR A 579 0.50 -28.37 43.32
C TYR A 579 1.26 -29.54 43.94
N GLY A 580 2.58 -29.44 44.13
CA GLY A 580 3.42 -30.46 44.73
C GLY A 580 3.37 -31.80 43.96
N ILE A 581 3.42 -31.78 42.64
CA ILE A 581 3.39 -32.93 41.80
C ILE A 581 4.79 -33.56 41.65
N PRO A 582 4.97 -34.86 41.87
CA PRO A 582 6.24 -35.52 41.58
C PRO A 582 6.58 -35.38 40.08
N VAL A 583 7.75 -34.85 39.78
CA VAL A 583 8.19 -34.55 38.40
C VAL A 583 8.20 -35.76 37.47
N ASN A 584 8.47 -36.93 37.97
CA ASN A 584 8.44 -38.21 37.25
C ASN A 584 7.02 -38.66 36.84
N LEU A 585 5.97 -38.00 37.32
CA LEU A 585 4.60 -38.25 36.89
C LEU A 585 4.17 -37.30 35.75
N LEU A 586 5.05 -36.44 35.27
CA LEU A 586 4.77 -35.57 34.14
C LEU A 586 5.75 -35.81 32.98
N GLU A 587 5.18 -35.94 31.80
CA GLU A 587 5.89 -36.05 30.54
C GLU A 587 5.48 -34.90 29.61
N PHE A 588 6.43 -34.27 28.92
CA PHE A 588 6.14 -33.21 27.95
C PHE A 588 6.34 -33.76 26.54
N GLU A 589 5.30 -33.66 25.73
CA GLU A 589 5.30 -34.12 24.34
C GLU A 589 5.60 -32.96 23.40
N LEU A 590 6.55 -33.16 22.48
CA LEU A 590 6.99 -32.19 21.47
C LEU A 590 6.88 -32.83 20.10
N THR A 591 6.19 -32.19 19.16
CA THR A 591 6.00 -32.75 17.80
C THR A 591 7.31 -32.81 17.03
N GLU A 592 7.45 -33.78 16.12
CA GLU A 592 8.60 -33.93 15.22
C GLU A 592 8.90 -32.64 14.44
N SER A 593 7.88 -31.97 13.92
CA SER A 593 8.01 -30.71 13.17
C SER A 593 8.58 -29.58 14.01
N ALA A 594 8.25 -29.51 15.29
CA ALA A 594 8.80 -28.52 16.22
C ALA A 594 10.31 -28.69 16.40
N MET A 595 10.77 -29.94 16.32
CA MET A 595 12.16 -30.32 16.49
C MET A 595 13.03 -29.96 15.29
N PHE A 596 12.52 -30.12 14.06
CA PHE A 596 13.28 -29.91 12.84
C PHE A 596 13.64 -28.43 12.62
N GLU A 597 12.72 -27.49 12.91
CA GLU A 597 12.91 -26.07 12.65
C GLU A 597 13.95 -25.40 13.58
N LYS A 598 14.20 -25.94 14.78
CA LYS A 598 14.99 -25.25 15.82
C LYS A 598 15.83 -26.20 16.69
N MET A 599 16.51 -27.14 16.09
CA MET A 599 17.22 -28.24 16.72
C MET A 599 18.14 -27.81 17.90
N VAL A 600 18.86 -26.68 17.76
CA VAL A 600 19.78 -26.18 18.80
C VAL A 600 19.03 -25.72 20.08
N PHE A 601 17.92 -24.99 19.91
CA PHE A 601 17.12 -24.51 21.05
C PHE A 601 16.41 -25.66 21.76
N LEU A 602 16.00 -26.66 21.00
CA LEU A 602 15.32 -27.83 21.54
C LEU A 602 16.24 -28.71 22.37
N ALA A 603 17.47 -28.95 21.90
CA ALA A 603 18.46 -29.74 22.63
C ALA A 603 18.75 -29.09 24.00
N ASP A 604 18.93 -27.77 24.04
CA ASP A 604 19.15 -27.03 25.30
C ASP A 604 17.91 -27.05 26.21
N PHE A 605 16.73 -26.77 25.66
CA PHE A 605 15.47 -26.78 26.43
C PHE A 605 15.13 -28.17 26.94
N GLY A 606 15.23 -29.20 26.10
CA GLY A 606 15.03 -30.58 26.48
C GLY A 606 15.99 -31.03 27.57
N GLN A 607 17.29 -30.71 27.44
CA GLN A 607 18.27 -31.02 28.48
C GLN A 607 17.94 -30.33 29.83
N LYS A 608 17.45 -29.08 29.78
CA LYS A 608 17.05 -28.35 31.00
C LYS A 608 15.81 -28.99 31.66
N LEU A 609 14.79 -29.40 30.86
CA LEU A 609 13.62 -30.12 31.37
C LEU A 609 14.01 -31.44 32.05
N ARG A 610 14.85 -32.27 31.38
CA ARG A 610 15.34 -33.53 31.94
C ARG A 610 16.16 -33.34 33.19
N LYS A 611 17.05 -32.35 33.25
CA LYS A 611 17.81 -31.99 34.46
C LYS A 611 16.88 -31.58 35.63
N SER A 612 15.70 -31.04 35.33
CA SER A 612 14.66 -30.74 36.31
C SER A 612 13.84 -31.97 36.72
N GLY A 613 14.10 -33.15 36.13
CA GLY A 613 13.48 -34.41 36.45
C GLY A 613 12.23 -34.78 35.63
N PHE A 614 11.86 -33.97 34.66
CA PHE A 614 10.73 -34.23 33.77
C PHE A 614 11.10 -35.22 32.67
N SER A 615 10.14 -36.03 32.21
CA SER A 615 10.26 -36.86 31.02
C SER A 615 9.88 -36.07 29.76
N ILE A 616 10.54 -36.39 28.66
CA ILE A 616 10.26 -35.76 27.35
C ILE A 616 10.00 -36.83 26.33
N SER A 617 8.97 -36.60 25.51
CA SER A 617 8.65 -37.47 24.36
C SER A 617 8.64 -36.68 23.03
N ILE A 618 9.01 -37.41 21.98
CA ILE A 618 8.79 -36.96 20.59
C ILE A 618 7.46 -37.50 20.13
N ASP A 619 6.60 -36.59 19.66
CA ASP A 619 5.27 -36.93 19.16
C ASP A 619 5.21 -36.93 17.63
N ASP A 620 4.23 -37.65 17.04
CA ASP A 620 3.98 -37.77 15.60
C ASP A 620 5.21 -38.23 14.78
N PHE A 621 6.11 -39.01 15.37
CA PHE A 621 7.33 -39.43 14.69
C PHE A 621 7.02 -40.31 13.48
N GLY A 622 7.49 -39.87 12.29
CA GLY A 622 7.27 -40.55 11.02
C GLY A 622 6.14 -40.01 10.16
N SER A 623 5.43 -39.00 10.64
CA SER A 623 4.43 -38.26 9.85
C SER A 623 5.03 -37.26 8.87
N GLY A 624 6.33 -36.88 9.04
CA GLY A 624 7.04 -35.91 8.28
C GLY A 624 8.38 -36.34 7.68
N TYR A 625 9.31 -35.41 7.50
CA TYR A 625 10.68 -35.68 7.05
C TYR A 625 11.55 -36.14 8.22
N SER A 626 11.30 -37.33 8.73
CA SER A 626 12.08 -37.88 9.86
C SER A 626 13.55 -37.99 9.55
N SER A 627 14.37 -37.13 10.20
CA SER A 627 15.82 -37.21 10.11
C SER A 627 16.37 -38.06 11.25
N LEU A 628 16.97 -39.18 10.94
CA LEU A 628 17.69 -40.03 11.91
C LEU A 628 18.80 -39.21 12.66
N ASN A 629 19.28 -38.12 12.06
CA ASN A 629 20.23 -37.23 12.71
C ASN A 629 19.63 -36.56 13.95
N MET A 630 18.30 -36.33 13.98
CA MET A 630 17.61 -35.71 15.12
C MET A 630 17.68 -36.63 16.35
N LEU A 631 17.43 -37.94 16.18
CA LEU A 631 17.50 -38.89 17.29
C LEU A 631 18.92 -39.05 17.87
N LYS A 632 19.96 -38.67 17.10
CA LYS A 632 21.33 -38.66 17.57
C LYS A 632 21.63 -37.45 18.46
N ASP A 633 21.05 -36.28 18.11
CA ASP A 633 21.45 -35.01 18.68
C ASP A 633 20.51 -34.56 19.84
N VAL A 634 19.33 -35.15 19.97
CA VAL A 634 18.33 -34.81 21.00
C VAL A 634 18.13 -35.99 21.94
N GLU A 635 18.42 -35.78 23.23
CA GLU A 635 18.17 -36.77 24.26
C GLU A 635 16.71 -36.70 24.72
N VAL A 636 15.89 -37.74 24.37
CA VAL A 636 14.50 -37.88 24.81
C VAL A 636 14.28 -39.22 25.50
N ASP A 637 13.23 -39.31 26.32
CA ASP A 637 12.94 -40.50 27.11
C ASP A 637 11.96 -41.42 26.40
N VAL A 638 11.07 -40.87 25.55
CA VAL A 638 10.01 -41.61 24.89
C VAL A 638 9.93 -41.20 23.42
N LEU A 639 9.73 -42.14 22.52
CA LEU A 639 9.42 -41.94 21.11
C LEU A 639 8.02 -42.44 20.83
N LYS A 640 7.11 -41.58 20.30
CA LYS A 640 5.75 -41.95 19.91
C LYS A 640 5.72 -42.15 18.39
N LEU A 641 5.41 -43.32 17.94
CA LEU A 641 5.28 -43.68 16.53
C LEU A 641 3.86 -43.39 16.07
N ASP A 642 3.75 -42.51 15.07
CA ASP A 642 2.48 -42.08 14.51
C ASP A 642 1.75 -43.26 13.80
N LYS A 643 0.42 -43.19 13.78
CA LYS A 643 -0.47 -44.15 13.12
C LYS A 643 -0.18 -44.27 11.61
N ALA A 644 0.37 -43.27 10.94
CA ALA A 644 0.70 -43.30 9.52
C ALA A 644 1.63 -44.45 9.13
N PHE A 645 2.40 -44.96 10.08
CA PHE A 645 3.20 -46.18 9.84
C PHE A 645 2.37 -47.42 9.54
N PHE A 646 1.10 -47.47 9.99
CA PHE A 646 0.17 -48.56 9.74
C PHE A 646 -0.71 -48.38 8.51
N GLU A 647 -0.74 -47.17 7.92
CA GLU A 647 -1.63 -46.81 6.81
C GLU A 647 -1.02 -47.10 5.42
N ASN A 648 0.16 -47.73 5.33
CA ASN A 648 0.84 -48.01 4.07
C ASN A 648 0.21 -49.18 3.31
N GLU A 649 0.06 -49.07 1.99
CA GLU A 649 -0.42 -50.13 1.10
C GLU A 649 0.45 -51.41 1.14
N ASN A 650 1.72 -51.31 1.56
CA ASN A 650 2.62 -52.45 1.74
C ASN A 650 2.90 -52.68 3.23
N GLN A 651 1.99 -53.37 3.87
CA GLN A 651 2.00 -53.65 5.32
C GLN A 651 3.26 -54.39 5.78
N GLU A 652 3.81 -55.32 4.98
CA GLU A 652 5.04 -56.05 5.32
C GLU A 652 6.27 -55.15 5.44
N ARG A 653 6.40 -54.21 4.48
CA ARG A 653 7.49 -53.21 4.50
C ARG A 653 7.31 -52.20 5.63
N GLY A 654 6.06 -51.78 5.90
CA GLY A 654 5.72 -50.92 7.04
C GLY A 654 6.14 -51.56 8.37
N ASN A 655 5.79 -52.82 8.58
CA ASN A 655 6.16 -53.58 9.76
C ASN A 655 7.67 -53.76 9.94
N GLN A 656 8.41 -54.00 8.85
CA GLN A 656 9.88 -54.01 8.90
C GLN A 656 10.48 -52.69 9.35
N VAL A 657 9.96 -51.57 8.86
CA VAL A 657 10.39 -50.23 9.25
C VAL A 657 10.09 -49.98 10.73
N ILE A 658 8.88 -50.24 11.19
CA ILE A 658 8.49 -50.10 12.60
C ILE A 658 9.42 -50.93 13.51
N SER A 659 9.66 -52.20 13.16
CA SER A 659 10.56 -53.07 13.92
C SER A 659 11.95 -52.47 14.07
N LYS A 660 12.51 -51.92 12.98
CA LYS A 660 13.84 -51.31 13.02
C LYS A 660 13.88 -50.00 13.82
N PHE A 661 12.81 -49.22 13.79
CA PHE A 661 12.72 -48.00 14.63
C PHE A 661 12.62 -48.36 16.11
N ILE A 662 11.87 -49.38 16.47
CA ILE A 662 11.78 -49.86 17.86
C ILE A 662 13.14 -50.35 18.34
N GLU A 663 13.86 -51.16 17.55
CA GLU A 663 15.21 -51.64 17.84
C GLU A 663 16.19 -50.46 18.04
N LEU A 664 16.18 -49.48 17.11
CA LEU A 664 17.03 -48.29 17.20
C LEU A 664 16.71 -47.50 18.47
N SER A 665 15.46 -47.20 18.76
CA SER A 665 15.05 -46.42 19.92
C SER A 665 15.50 -47.07 21.23
N LYS A 666 15.38 -48.39 21.32
CA LYS A 666 15.88 -49.13 22.48
C LYS A 666 17.41 -49.08 22.63
N SER A 667 18.15 -49.11 21.50
CA SER A 667 19.59 -48.95 21.54
C SER A 667 20.04 -47.57 22.03
N LEU A 668 19.18 -46.57 21.86
CA LEU A 668 19.32 -45.21 22.36
C LEU A 668 18.72 -44.98 23.74
N HIS A 669 18.30 -46.06 24.42
CA HIS A 669 17.68 -46.05 25.78
C HIS A 669 16.33 -45.28 25.83
N MET A 670 15.63 -45.17 24.73
CA MET A 670 14.29 -44.55 24.67
C MET A 670 13.22 -45.64 24.77
N LYS A 671 12.12 -45.33 25.47
CA LYS A 671 10.88 -46.12 25.42
C LYS A 671 10.13 -45.78 24.13
N VAL A 672 9.38 -46.75 23.63
CA VAL A 672 8.55 -46.57 22.44
C VAL A 672 7.08 -46.73 22.76
N VAL A 673 6.29 -45.73 22.35
CA VAL A 673 4.82 -45.75 22.34
C VAL A 673 4.37 -45.82 20.89
N SER A 674 3.56 -46.79 20.52
CA SER A 674 2.91 -46.81 19.21
C SER A 674 1.49 -46.31 19.33
N GLU A 675 1.16 -45.34 18.49
CA GLU A 675 -0.12 -44.67 18.46
C GLU A 675 -1.07 -45.25 17.42
N GLY A 676 -2.37 -44.92 17.53
CA GLY A 676 -3.38 -45.30 16.55
C GLY A 676 -3.60 -46.83 16.45
N VAL A 677 -3.34 -47.55 17.52
CA VAL A 677 -3.56 -49.01 17.54
C VAL A 677 -5.05 -49.31 17.63
N GLU A 678 -5.59 -49.95 16.60
CA GLU A 678 -7.04 -50.21 16.45
C GLU A 678 -7.40 -51.71 16.39
N THR A 679 -6.42 -52.58 16.09
CA THR A 679 -6.69 -54.02 15.90
C THR A 679 -5.81 -54.90 16.77
N GLN A 680 -6.27 -56.13 17.00
CA GLN A 680 -5.53 -57.16 17.76
C GLN A 680 -4.24 -57.53 17.03
N GLU A 681 -4.25 -57.59 15.70
CA GLU A 681 -3.10 -57.93 14.88
C GLU A 681 -1.97 -56.93 15.06
N GLN A 682 -2.31 -55.62 15.18
CA GLN A 682 -1.33 -54.57 15.48
C GLN A 682 -0.74 -54.77 16.88
N VAL A 683 -1.54 -55.12 17.88
CA VAL A 683 -1.08 -55.38 19.25
C VAL A 683 -0.13 -56.59 19.28
N ASP A 684 -0.47 -57.68 18.59
CA ASP A 684 0.35 -58.88 18.53
C ASP A 684 1.69 -58.61 17.87
N PHE A 685 1.68 -57.91 16.72
CA PHE A 685 2.90 -57.48 16.04
C PHE A 685 3.78 -56.59 16.93
N LEU A 686 3.22 -55.55 17.54
CA LEU A 686 3.96 -54.62 18.41
C LEU A 686 4.52 -55.33 19.65
N THR A 687 3.81 -56.34 20.14
CA THR A 687 4.30 -57.21 21.24
C THR A 687 5.48 -58.06 20.80
N GLU A 688 5.44 -58.68 19.61
CA GLU A 688 6.50 -59.47 19.02
C GLU A 688 7.78 -58.66 18.81
N VAL A 689 7.67 -57.43 18.22
CA VAL A 689 8.82 -56.57 17.99
C VAL A 689 9.29 -55.86 19.27
N GLY A 690 8.58 -56.05 20.37
CA GLY A 690 8.96 -55.60 21.69
C GLY A 690 8.71 -54.12 21.94
N CYS A 691 7.68 -53.52 21.36
CA CYS A 691 7.26 -52.18 21.72
C CYS A 691 6.93 -52.08 23.20
N ASP A 692 7.23 -50.95 23.85
CA ASP A 692 7.04 -50.83 25.30
C ASP A 692 5.58 -50.53 25.67
N MET A 693 4.98 -49.61 24.96
CA MET A 693 3.63 -49.11 25.23
C MET A 693 2.84 -48.92 23.92
N VAL A 694 1.54 -48.95 24.06
CA VAL A 694 0.62 -48.67 22.95
C VAL A 694 -0.50 -47.75 23.41
N GLN A 695 -0.98 -46.97 22.47
CA GLN A 695 -2.11 -46.07 22.63
C GLN A 695 -3.01 -46.16 21.40
N GLY A 696 -4.33 -46.31 21.61
CA GLY A 696 -5.26 -46.42 20.49
C GLY A 696 -6.65 -46.87 20.86
N TYR A 697 -7.54 -46.81 19.88
CA TYR A 697 -8.98 -47.12 20.10
C TYR A 697 -9.24 -48.59 20.38
N TYR A 698 -8.29 -49.45 20.11
CA TYR A 698 -8.39 -50.86 20.53
C TYR A 698 -8.50 -50.98 22.05
N PHE A 699 -7.77 -50.19 22.80
CA PHE A 699 -7.78 -50.21 24.26
C PHE A 699 -8.80 -49.24 24.87
N ALA A 700 -8.70 -47.96 24.47
CA ALA A 700 -9.61 -46.93 24.94
C ALA A 700 -9.56 -45.68 24.05
N ARG A 701 -10.71 -45.05 23.91
CA ARG A 701 -10.81 -43.69 23.38
C ARG A 701 -10.43 -42.65 24.44
N PRO A 702 -10.04 -41.42 24.07
CA PRO A 702 -9.92 -40.35 25.03
C PRO A 702 -11.23 -40.16 25.81
N MET A 703 -11.13 -40.07 27.13
CA MET A 703 -12.28 -39.98 28.03
C MET A 703 -12.10 -38.82 29.03
N PRO A 704 -13.18 -38.26 29.57
CA PRO A 704 -13.10 -37.26 30.66
C PRO A 704 -12.24 -37.74 31.83
N ALA A 705 -11.54 -36.82 32.51
CA ALA A 705 -10.66 -37.15 33.63
C ALA A 705 -11.37 -37.91 34.79
N ASP A 706 -12.65 -37.64 35.00
CA ASP A 706 -13.45 -38.33 36.02
C ASP A 706 -13.75 -39.79 35.66
N GLU A 707 -14.03 -40.07 34.39
CA GLU A 707 -14.22 -41.41 33.87
C GLU A 707 -12.90 -42.23 33.93
N PHE A 708 -11.78 -41.55 33.59
CA PHE A 708 -10.46 -42.16 33.73
C PHE A 708 -10.12 -42.48 35.19
N GLU A 709 -10.41 -41.58 36.14
CA GLU A 709 -10.25 -41.79 37.58
C GLU A 709 -11.02 -43.04 38.02
N GLU A 710 -12.29 -43.15 37.65
CA GLU A 710 -13.14 -44.25 38.03
C GLU A 710 -12.66 -45.58 37.46
N LYS A 711 -12.25 -45.63 36.21
CA LYS A 711 -11.90 -46.84 35.50
C LYS A 711 -10.50 -47.37 35.82
N TYR A 712 -9.55 -46.50 36.10
CA TYR A 712 -8.14 -46.88 36.17
C TYR A 712 -7.41 -46.55 37.46
N LEU A 713 -7.89 -45.61 38.29
CA LEU A 713 -7.19 -45.19 39.50
C LEU A 713 -7.86 -45.63 40.78
N LYS A 714 -9.17 -45.89 40.77
CA LYS A 714 -9.92 -46.36 41.95
C LYS A 714 -9.79 -47.83 42.21
N ASN A 715 -9.26 -48.62 41.29
CA ASN A 715 -9.15 -50.07 41.40
C ASN A 715 -7.79 -50.51 41.91
#